data_a339fd064c9061e8467216d1c3ff26fe
#
_entry.id   a339fd064c9061e8467216d1c3ff26fe
#
_cell.length_a   1.000
_cell.length_b   1.000
_cell.length_c   1.000
_cell.angle_alpha   90.00
_cell.angle_beta   90.00
_cell.angle_gamma   90.00
#
_symmetry.space_group_name_H-M   'P 1'
#
loop_
_entity.id
_entity.type
_entity.pdbx_description
1 polymer ?
#
loop_
_entity_poly.entity_id
_entity_poly.type
_entity_poly.pdbx_seq_one_letter_code
_entity_poly.pdbx_strand_id
1 'polypeptide(L)'
;MDFKLHSDYAPTGDQPQAIAKLVEGLREGNQFETLLGVTGSGKTFTMANVIEKIQKPTLIISHNKTLAAQLYSEMKEFFPENAVEYFVSYYDYYQPEAYVPSTDTYIEKDSDINDEIDKLRSSAMAALSERKDVIVVASVSCIYGLGAPTEYLNMAISLRPGQTRDRDALLRNLIEIQYSRNDMDFRRGCFRVKGDTVDIFPASEGEQAVRVIFFGDEIEEIQLIDVLSGKATKKLEHCMIFPASPYVIPMDKLRLACKNILAELDERVQYFKEEEKYLEAQRIAERTNFDVEMIRETGVCSGIENYTRHLNFAKPGEPPYTLIDYFPEDFLIIVDESHISLPQIRGMYNGNLSRKNSLVDYGFRLPSALDNRPLNFSEFESKINQMLFVSATPGEYEKEHELLRAEQIIRPTGLLDPEIEVRPTKGQIDDLLSEIHKETEKKHKILVTTLTKKMAEDLTKYLKENQVRVKYLHSDIDTLERAAIIRDMRLDKFDVLVGINLLREGLDIPEITLVAILDADKEGFLRSETSLIQTVGRAARNAEGHVIMYADTMTDSMERTISETDRRRKLQMEYNKEHGITPTTIKKAVRGLIAISKALDDSEKGVEKDIESMSFKEIEKLIRELSKKMRAYAAELNFEDAAKCRDKIAELREALNKS
;
A
#
# COMPACT_ATOMS: atom_id res chain seq x y z
N MET A 1 -10.25 -23.94 7.52
CA MET A 1 -10.39 -24.41 6.12
C MET A 1 -9.00 -24.51 5.55
N ASP A 2 -8.79 -25.38 4.57
CA ASP A 2 -7.51 -25.49 3.88
C ASP A 2 -7.47 -24.51 2.71
N PHE A 3 -6.28 -24.04 2.35
CA PHE A 3 -6.12 -23.25 1.13
C PHE A 3 -6.36 -24.12 -0.10
N LYS A 4 -7.20 -23.63 -1.01
CA LYS A 4 -7.52 -24.30 -2.27
C LYS A 4 -7.23 -23.36 -3.43
N LEU A 5 -6.23 -23.71 -4.22
CA LEU A 5 -5.86 -22.98 -5.41
C LEU A 5 -6.83 -23.27 -6.55
N HIS A 6 -7.42 -22.22 -7.12
CA HIS A 6 -8.20 -22.25 -8.35
C HIS A 6 -7.41 -21.61 -9.49
N SER A 7 -7.14 -22.36 -10.54
CA SER A 7 -6.44 -21.86 -11.71
C SER A 7 -6.77 -22.68 -12.95
N ASP A 8 -6.94 -22.00 -14.07
CA ASP A 8 -7.06 -22.62 -15.39
C ASP A 8 -5.71 -23.10 -15.93
N TYR A 9 -4.61 -22.78 -15.23
CA TYR A 9 -3.25 -23.08 -15.65
C TYR A 9 -2.60 -24.12 -14.74
N ALA A 10 -1.75 -24.96 -15.32
CA ALA A 10 -0.83 -25.81 -14.58
C ALA A 10 0.57 -25.21 -14.54
N PRO A 11 1.39 -25.47 -13.51
CA PRO A 11 2.78 -25.02 -13.48
C PRO A 11 3.58 -25.52 -14.69
N THR A 12 4.32 -24.63 -15.36
CA THR A 12 5.11 -24.92 -16.56
C THR A 12 6.51 -24.34 -16.46
N GLY A 13 7.40 -24.73 -17.36
CA GLY A 13 8.80 -24.28 -17.36
C GLY A 13 9.51 -24.69 -16.07
N ASP A 14 10.14 -23.73 -15.41
CA ASP A 14 10.87 -23.94 -14.15
C ASP A 14 9.94 -24.00 -12.94
N GLN A 15 8.66 -23.61 -13.09
CA GLN A 15 7.71 -23.51 -11.96
C GLN A 15 7.56 -24.81 -11.16
N PRO A 16 7.37 -26.00 -11.78
CA PRO A 16 7.21 -27.26 -11.02
C PRO A 16 8.40 -27.54 -10.12
N GLN A 17 9.61 -27.34 -10.63
CA GLN A 17 10.86 -27.58 -9.89
C GLN A 17 11.06 -26.53 -8.79
N ALA A 18 10.81 -25.24 -9.09
CA ALA A 18 10.91 -24.17 -8.12
C ALA A 18 9.92 -24.36 -6.96
N ILE A 19 8.64 -24.67 -7.26
CA ILE A 19 7.62 -24.96 -6.27
C ILE A 19 8.03 -26.14 -5.39
N ALA A 20 8.45 -27.27 -5.99
CA ALA A 20 8.83 -28.45 -5.25
C ALA A 20 9.99 -28.17 -4.29
N LYS A 21 11.03 -27.47 -4.78
CA LYS A 21 12.23 -27.11 -4.03
C LYS A 21 11.93 -26.20 -2.84
N LEU A 22 11.14 -25.12 -3.05
CA LEU A 22 10.73 -24.20 -2.01
C LEU A 22 9.83 -24.87 -0.96
N VAL A 23 8.88 -25.71 -1.39
CA VAL A 23 7.98 -26.41 -0.46
C VAL A 23 8.74 -27.40 0.40
N GLU A 24 9.72 -28.12 -0.18
CA GLU A 24 10.57 -29.06 0.56
C GLU A 24 11.38 -28.32 1.62
N GLY A 25 12.11 -27.27 1.27
CA GLY A 25 12.92 -26.50 2.22
C GLY A 25 12.11 -25.82 3.31
N LEU A 26 10.94 -25.25 2.99
CA LEU A 26 10.04 -24.68 4.00
C LEU A 26 9.51 -25.77 4.96
N ARG A 27 9.26 -27.00 4.47
CA ARG A 27 8.85 -28.14 5.32
C ARG A 27 9.98 -28.67 6.19
N GLU A 28 11.22 -28.58 5.72
CA GLU A 28 12.43 -28.92 6.49
C GLU A 28 12.74 -27.86 7.56
N GLY A 29 12.07 -26.70 7.52
CA GLY A 29 12.22 -25.65 8.52
C GLY A 29 13.18 -24.55 8.12
N ASN A 30 13.53 -24.41 6.84
CA ASN A 30 14.33 -23.28 6.36
C ASN A 30 13.65 -21.97 6.73
N GLN A 31 14.39 -21.09 7.40
CA GLN A 31 13.86 -19.79 7.80
C GLN A 31 13.81 -18.82 6.63
N PHE A 32 14.79 -18.86 5.75
CA PHE A 32 14.90 -17.93 4.62
C PHE A 32 15.15 -18.68 3.31
N GLU A 33 14.30 -18.42 2.32
CA GLU A 33 14.46 -18.96 0.97
C GLU A 33 14.28 -17.87 -0.07
N THR A 34 14.86 -18.06 -1.26
CA THR A 34 14.76 -17.10 -2.36
C THR A 34 14.15 -17.75 -3.59
N LEU A 35 13.11 -17.14 -4.13
CA LEU A 35 12.63 -17.34 -5.50
C LEU A 35 13.25 -16.26 -6.39
N LEU A 36 14.30 -16.60 -7.13
CA LEU A 36 14.83 -15.76 -8.19
C LEU A 36 13.96 -15.94 -9.43
N GLY A 37 13.03 -15.04 -9.67
CA GLY A 37 12.11 -15.14 -10.79
C GLY A 37 12.18 -13.94 -11.72
N VAL A 38 12.49 -14.16 -13.01
CA VAL A 38 12.52 -13.09 -14.00
C VAL A 38 11.15 -12.48 -14.24
N THR A 39 11.11 -11.29 -14.79
CA THR A 39 9.84 -10.63 -15.16
C THR A 39 9.09 -11.48 -16.19
N GLY A 40 7.80 -11.75 -15.91
CA GLY A 40 6.93 -12.55 -16.79
C GLY A 40 7.09 -14.06 -16.65
N SER A 41 7.86 -14.58 -15.68
CA SER A 41 7.96 -16.02 -15.41
C SER A 41 6.79 -16.60 -14.62
N GLY A 42 5.86 -15.77 -14.12
CA GLY A 42 4.71 -16.20 -13.33
C GLY A 42 5.02 -16.39 -11.84
N LYS A 43 5.85 -15.52 -11.24
CA LYS A 43 6.19 -15.54 -9.81
C LYS A 43 4.96 -15.62 -8.91
N THR A 44 3.91 -14.80 -9.17
CA THR A 44 2.67 -14.79 -8.38
C THR A 44 2.00 -16.16 -8.34
N PHE A 45 1.96 -16.85 -9.47
CA PHE A 45 1.40 -18.19 -9.55
C PHE A 45 2.23 -19.23 -8.77
N THR A 46 3.57 -19.08 -8.79
CA THR A 46 4.48 -19.91 -7.97
C THR A 46 4.24 -19.65 -6.48
N MET A 47 4.12 -18.39 -6.05
CA MET A 47 3.76 -18.05 -4.67
C MET A 47 2.43 -18.69 -4.24
N ALA A 48 1.39 -18.60 -5.07
CA ALA A 48 0.09 -19.21 -4.80
C ALA A 48 0.20 -20.73 -4.63
N ASN A 49 0.95 -21.43 -5.49
CA ASN A 49 1.20 -22.87 -5.35
C ASN A 49 1.98 -23.23 -4.08
N VAL A 50 2.94 -22.40 -3.67
CA VAL A 50 3.67 -22.60 -2.41
C VAL A 50 2.71 -22.45 -1.22
N ILE A 51 1.87 -21.42 -1.19
CA ILE A 51 0.86 -21.19 -0.14
C ILE A 51 -0.07 -22.39 -0.03
N GLU A 52 -0.62 -22.86 -1.15
CA GLU A 52 -1.51 -24.03 -1.16
C GLU A 52 -0.84 -25.27 -0.58
N LYS A 53 0.44 -25.51 -0.91
CA LYS A 53 1.14 -26.74 -0.47
C LYS A 53 1.65 -26.66 0.96
N ILE A 54 1.95 -25.47 1.46
CA ILE A 54 2.45 -25.27 2.84
C ILE A 54 1.31 -25.15 3.84
N GLN A 55 0.13 -24.67 3.44
CA GLN A 55 -1.06 -24.54 4.29
C GLN A 55 -0.86 -23.67 5.54
N LYS A 56 -0.07 -22.59 5.45
CA LYS A 56 0.17 -21.64 6.53
C LYS A 56 -0.50 -20.30 6.25
N PRO A 57 -1.03 -19.60 7.27
CA PRO A 57 -1.40 -18.20 7.13
C PRO A 57 -0.24 -17.43 6.54
N THR A 58 -0.51 -16.56 5.58
CA THR A 58 0.56 -15.93 4.80
C THR A 58 0.42 -14.41 4.77
N LEU A 59 1.52 -13.71 5.07
CA LEU A 59 1.67 -12.27 4.87
C LEU A 59 2.51 -12.01 3.62
N ILE A 60 1.94 -11.36 2.61
CA ILE A 60 2.65 -10.92 1.40
C ILE A 60 2.96 -9.44 1.53
N ILE A 61 4.23 -9.06 1.56
CA ILE A 61 4.67 -7.67 1.67
C ILE A 61 5.11 -7.16 0.30
N SER A 62 4.54 -6.05 -0.13
CA SER A 62 4.93 -5.32 -1.35
C SER A 62 5.36 -3.89 -1.03
N HIS A 63 6.28 -3.33 -1.80
CA HIS A 63 6.89 -2.03 -1.52
C HIS A 63 5.98 -0.82 -1.81
N ASN A 64 4.86 -1.00 -2.51
CA ASN A 64 3.89 0.09 -2.76
C ASN A 64 2.44 -0.39 -2.83
N LYS A 65 1.49 0.57 -2.70
CA LYS A 65 0.05 0.29 -2.69
C LYS A 65 -0.45 -0.33 -4.00
N THR A 66 0.05 0.12 -5.15
CA THR A 66 -0.42 -0.32 -6.48
C THR A 66 -0.08 -1.78 -6.74
N LEU A 67 1.17 -2.18 -6.44
CA LEU A 67 1.58 -3.59 -6.57
C LEU A 67 0.89 -4.48 -5.54
N ALA A 68 0.71 -3.99 -4.32
CA ALA A 68 -0.06 -4.70 -3.31
C ALA A 68 -1.52 -4.92 -3.77
N ALA A 69 -2.17 -3.92 -4.39
CA ALA A 69 -3.51 -4.06 -4.95
C ALA A 69 -3.57 -5.07 -6.11
N GLN A 70 -2.57 -5.08 -6.97
CA GLN A 70 -2.47 -6.07 -8.05
C GLN A 70 -2.33 -7.49 -7.47
N LEU A 71 -1.40 -7.70 -6.53
CA LEU A 71 -1.20 -9.00 -5.87
C LEU A 71 -2.45 -9.45 -5.11
N TYR A 72 -3.14 -8.54 -4.44
CA TYR A 72 -4.40 -8.82 -3.77
C TYR A 72 -5.45 -9.33 -4.75
N SER A 73 -5.61 -8.67 -5.89
CA SER A 73 -6.56 -9.09 -6.93
C SER A 73 -6.21 -10.46 -7.49
N GLU A 74 -4.93 -10.70 -7.82
CA GLU A 74 -4.46 -11.99 -8.34
C GLU A 74 -4.65 -13.11 -7.29
N MET A 75 -4.31 -12.87 -6.02
CA MET A 75 -4.51 -13.86 -4.94
C MET A 75 -5.99 -14.14 -4.68
N LYS A 76 -6.86 -13.15 -4.81
CA LYS A 76 -8.31 -13.33 -4.66
C LYS A 76 -8.92 -14.19 -5.79
N GLU A 77 -8.38 -14.08 -7.00
CA GLU A 77 -8.73 -14.96 -8.11
C GLU A 77 -8.23 -16.39 -7.88
N PHE A 78 -7.02 -16.57 -7.32
CA PHE A 78 -6.46 -17.88 -7.01
C PHE A 78 -7.11 -18.57 -5.81
N PHE A 79 -7.59 -17.80 -4.83
CA PHE A 79 -8.16 -18.32 -3.57
C PHE A 79 -9.55 -17.76 -3.27
N PRO A 80 -10.55 -18.00 -4.13
CA PRO A 80 -11.88 -17.41 -3.99
C PRO A 80 -12.66 -17.90 -2.76
N GLU A 81 -12.32 -19.07 -2.20
CA GLU A 81 -12.96 -19.66 -1.02
C GLU A 81 -12.27 -19.27 0.31
N ASN A 82 -11.04 -18.74 0.23
CA ASN A 82 -10.22 -18.40 1.39
C ASN A 82 -10.28 -16.90 1.72
N ALA A 83 -9.85 -16.51 2.90
CA ALA A 83 -9.76 -15.11 3.28
C ALA A 83 -8.52 -14.48 2.65
N VAL A 84 -8.71 -13.72 1.60
CA VAL A 84 -7.66 -12.87 1.01
C VAL A 84 -7.96 -11.44 1.37
N GLU A 85 -7.06 -10.82 2.13
CA GLU A 85 -7.24 -9.53 2.76
C GLU A 85 -6.21 -8.51 2.29
N TYR A 86 -6.52 -7.21 2.43
CA TYR A 86 -5.68 -6.12 1.97
C TYR A 86 -5.35 -5.17 3.12
N PHE A 87 -4.05 -4.92 3.35
CA PHE A 87 -3.60 -4.09 4.46
C PHE A 87 -2.51 -3.10 4.04
N VAL A 88 -2.93 -1.90 3.66
CA VAL A 88 -2.02 -0.80 3.26
C VAL A 88 -2.30 0.44 4.10
N SER A 89 -1.52 1.51 3.92
CA SER A 89 -1.84 2.79 4.56
C SER A 89 -3.20 3.30 4.09
N TYR A 90 -4.09 3.60 5.03
CA TYR A 90 -5.45 4.06 4.77
C TYR A 90 -5.55 5.58 4.51
N TYR A 91 -4.42 6.27 4.43
CA TYR A 91 -4.41 7.69 4.10
C TYR A 91 -4.32 7.89 2.59
N ASP A 92 -5.25 8.66 2.02
CA ASP A 92 -5.15 9.18 0.65
C ASP A 92 -4.19 10.36 0.61
N TYR A 93 -4.30 11.22 1.62
CA TYR A 93 -3.35 12.27 1.90
C TYR A 93 -2.85 12.15 3.34
N TYR A 94 -1.55 12.28 3.54
CA TYR A 94 -0.94 12.23 4.86
C TYR A 94 0.18 13.25 5.01
N GLN A 95 -0.09 14.29 5.81
CA GLN A 95 0.93 15.20 6.32
C GLN A 95 1.21 14.85 7.78
N PRO A 96 2.35 14.24 8.08
CA PRO A 96 2.67 13.90 9.46
C PRO A 96 2.85 15.16 10.30
N GLU A 97 2.44 15.09 11.57
CA GLU A 97 2.76 16.10 12.56
C GLU A 97 4.27 16.30 12.63
N ALA A 98 4.74 17.52 12.53
CA ALA A 98 6.17 17.85 12.58
C ALA A 98 6.42 19.24 13.18
N TYR A 99 7.61 19.44 13.71
CA TYR A 99 8.07 20.75 14.14
C TYR A 99 9.43 21.05 13.52
N VAL A 100 9.57 22.23 12.93
CA VAL A 100 10.79 22.71 12.30
C VAL A 100 11.39 23.82 13.18
N PRO A 101 12.38 23.51 14.04
CA PRO A 101 12.92 24.48 15.00
C PRO A 101 13.54 25.72 14.36
N SER A 102 14.15 25.57 13.16
CA SER A 102 14.82 26.68 12.47
C SER A 102 13.89 27.81 12.02
N THR A 103 12.61 27.50 11.81
CA THR A 103 11.58 28.45 11.37
C THR A 103 10.47 28.64 12.39
N ASP A 104 10.57 27.99 13.58
CA ASP A 104 9.52 27.94 14.61
C ASP A 104 8.14 27.59 14.00
N THR A 105 8.15 26.60 13.10
CA THR A 105 6.93 26.22 12.37
C THR A 105 6.43 24.86 12.88
N TYR A 106 5.25 24.87 13.48
CA TYR A 106 4.51 23.65 13.78
C TYR A 106 3.60 23.28 12.62
N ILE A 107 3.74 22.04 12.15
CA ILE A 107 2.91 21.43 11.11
C ILE A 107 1.95 20.48 11.80
N GLU A 108 0.68 20.81 11.82
CA GLU A 108 -0.35 19.94 12.36
C GLU A 108 -0.51 18.69 11.48
N LYS A 109 -0.84 17.55 12.11
CA LYS A 109 -1.22 16.34 11.37
C LYS A 109 -2.45 16.64 10.54
N ASP A 110 -2.31 16.55 9.23
CA ASP A 110 -3.43 16.60 8.29
C ASP A 110 -3.50 15.28 7.52
N SER A 111 -4.67 14.68 7.49
CA SER A 111 -4.84 13.38 6.85
C SER A 111 -6.28 13.20 6.37
N ASP A 112 -6.40 12.65 5.18
CA ASP A 112 -7.65 12.19 4.62
C ASP A 112 -7.67 10.66 4.65
N ILE A 113 -8.67 10.08 5.29
CA ILE A 113 -8.80 8.63 5.49
C ILE A 113 -9.69 8.08 4.39
N ASN A 114 -9.19 7.08 3.67
CA ASN A 114 -9.95 6.30 2.72
C ASN A 114 -10.80 5.27 3.45
N ASP A 115 -12.10 5.47 3.48
CA ASP A 115 -13.06 4.60 4.18
C ASP A 115 -13.03 3.15 3.66
N GLU A 116 -12.79 2.95 2.36
CA GLU A 116 -12.72 1.61 1.77
C GLU A 116 -11.45 0.86 2.22
N ILE A 117 -10.31 1.55 2.26
CA ILE A 117 -9.07 0.95 2.76
C ILE A 117 -9.16 0.68 4.26
N ASP A 118 -9.79 1.58 5.03
CA ASP A 118 -10.00 1.37 6.47
C ASP A 118 -10.88 0.15 6.74
N LYS A 119 -11.95 -0.05 5.96
CA LYS A 119 -12.77 -1.27 5.97
C LYS A 119 -11.92 -2.52 5.72
N LEU A 120 -11.10 -2.52 4.66
CA LEU A 120 -10.26 -3.66 4.31
C LEU A 120 -9.22 -3.98 5.40
N ARG A 121 -8.68 -2.97 6.07
CA ARG A 121 -7.78 -3.16 7.23
C ARG A 121 -8.52 -3.80 8.42
N SER A 122 -9.72 -3.34 8.70
CA SER A 122 -10.58 -3.92 9.75
C SER A 122 -10.94 -5.37 9.43
N SER A 123 -11.24 -5.67 8.15
CA SER A 123 -11.49 -7.02 7.65
C SER A 123 -10.28 -7.93 7.86
N ALA A 124 -9.07 -7.45 7.55
CA ALA A 124 -7.84 -8.23 7.72
C ALA A 124 -7.60 -8.62 9.20
N MET A 125 -7.79 -7.67 10.13
CA MET A 125 -7.63 -7.94 11.56
C MET A 125 -8.70 -8.93 12.07
N ALA A 126 -9.95 -8.77 11.65
CA ALA A 126 -11.03 -9.70 11.99
C ALA A 126 -10.77 -11.09 11.44
N ALA A 127 -10.39 -11.21 10.16
CA ALA A 127 -10.08 -12.50 9.53
C ALA A 127 -8.93 -13.23 10.22
N LEU A 128 -7.83 -12.54 10.56
CA LEU A 128 -6.71 -13.12 11.30
C LEU A 128 -7.10 -13.61 12.71
N SER A 129 -8.11 -12.97 13.32
CA SER A 129 -8.61 -13.35 14.64
C SER A 129 -9.55 -14.55 14.61
N GLU A 130 -10.24 -14.81 13.49
CA GLU A 130 -11.26 -15.87 13.38
C GLU A 130 -10.82 -17.09 12.54
N ARG A 131 -9.93 -16.88 11.56
CA ARG A 131 -9.61 -17.89 10.55
C ARG A 131 -8.12 -18.25 10.55
N LYS A 132 -7.82 -19.43 10.02
CA LYS A 132 -6.44 -19.90 9.81
C LYS A 132 -6.03 -19.90 8.34
N ASP A 133 -7.00 -19.82 7.43
CA ASP A 133 -6.81 -19.83 5.99
C ASP A 133 -6.80 -18.36 5.44
N VAL A 134 -5.89 -17.54 5.98
CA VAL A 134 -5.82 -16.09 5.69
C VAL A 134 -4.55 -15.77 4.92
N ILE A 135 -4.71 -15.04 3.82
CA ILE A 135 -3.63 -14.39 3.07
C ILE A 135 -3.82 -12.88 3.21
N VAL A 136 -2.87 -12.18 3.81
CA VAL A 136 -2.90 -10.72 3.86
C VAL A 136 -1.87 -10.17 2.90
N VAL A 137 -2.30 -9.37 1.94
CA VAL A 137 -1.41 -8.61 1.06
C VAL A 137 -1.25 -7.20 1.63
N ALA A 138 -0.04 -6.86 2.02
CA ALA A 138 0.24 -5.62 2.73
C ALA A 138 1.34 -4.78 2.05
N SER A 139 1.30 -3.47 2.29
CA SER A 139 2.48 -2.62 2.09
C SER A 139 3.36 -2.61 3.35
N VAL A 140 4.48 -1.88 3.30
CA VAL A 140 5.35 -1.71 4.48
C VAL A 140 4.63 -1.12 5.70
N SER A 141 3.39 -0.62 5.54
CA SER A 141 2.55 -0.18 6.66
C SER A 141 2.24 -1.29 7.69
N CYS A 142 2.44 -2.55 7.36
CA CYS A 142 2.26 -3.70 8.27
C CYS A 142 3.22 -3.71 9.46
N ILE A 143 4.34 -2.98 9.41
CA ILE A 143 5.31 -2.86 10.53
C ILE A 143 5.02 -1.68 11.47
N TYR A 144 3.97 -0.89 11.21
CA TYR A 144 3.57 0.22 12.07
C TYR A 144 2.68 -0.24 13.22
N GLY A 145 2.75 0.55 14.32
CA GLY A 145 2.04 0.25 15.55
C GLY A 145 0.53 0.13 15.38
N LEU A 146 -0.03 -0.90 16.01
CA LEU A 146 -1.46 -1.18 16.17
C LEU A 146 -1.77 -1.40 17.66
N GLY A 147 -3.03 -1.63 17.98
CA GLY A 147 -3.45 -2.11 19.28
C GLY A 147 -3.03 -3.56 19.53
N ALA A 148 -3.05 -4.00 20.79
CA ALA A 148 -2.71 -5.37 21.17
C ALA A 148 -3.72 -6.37 20.60
N PRO A 149 -3.29 -7.43 19.87
CA PRO A 149 -4.19 -8.43 19.30
C PRO A 149 -5.07 -9.11 20.35
N THR A 150 -4.51 -9.36 21.53
CA THR A 150 -5.25 -9.98 22.65
C THR A 150 -6.40 -9.11 23.14
N GLU A 151 -6.20 -7.79 23.27
CA GLU A 151 -7.27 -6.89 23.67
C GLU A 151 -8.33 -6.78 22.58
N TYR A 152 -7.93 -6.70 21.31
CA TYR A 152 -8.84 -6.66 20.17
C TYR A 152 -9.76 -7.89 20.13
N LEU A 153 -9.21 -9.09 20.35
CA LEU A 153 -9.97 -10.33 20.40
C LEU A 153 -10.83 -10.44 21.65
N ASN A 154 -10.30 -10.10 22.81
CA ASN A 154 -11.02 -10.20 24.10
C ASN A 154 -12.22 -9.25 24.17
N MET A 155 -12.15 -8.12 23.51
CA MET A 155 -13.24 -7.17 23.44
C MET A 155 -14.29 -7.49 22.37
N ALA A 156 -14.04 -8.47 21.48
CA ALA A 156 -15.01 -8.88 20.48
C ALA A 156 -16.26 -9.49 21.15
N ILE A 157 -17.43 -9.15 20.62
CA ILE A 157 -18.73 -9.57 21.15
C ILE A 157 -19.20 -10.81 20.40
N SER A 158 -19.29 -11.95 21.09
CA SER A 158 -19.87 -13.19 20.58
C SER A 158 -21.37 -13.22 20.81
N LEU A 159 -22.14 -13.49 19.76
CA LEU A 159 -23.61 -13.53 19.79
C LEU A 159 -24.12 -14.86 19.21
N ARG A 160 -25.11 -15.49 19.86
CA ARG A 160 -25.74 -16.72 19.42
C ARG A 160 -27.24 -16.68 19.68
N PRO A 161 -28.10 -17.23 18.79
CA PRO A 161 -29.51 -17.45 19.09
C PRO A 161 -29.67 -18.33 20.34
N GLY A 162 -30.69 -18.06 21.17
CA GLY A 162 -30.92 -18.73 22.45
C GLY A 162 -30.01 -18.25 23.60
N GLN A 163 -29.13 -17.31 23.39
CA GLN A 163 -28.27 -16.74 24.43
C GLN A 163 -29.08 -15.75 25.30
N THR A 164 -29.10 -15.98 26.62
CA THR A 164 -29.62 -14.99 27.57
C THR A 164 -28.66 -13.81 27.65
N ARG A 165 -29.11 -12.64 27.26
CA ARG A 165 -28.31 -11.39 27.25
C ARG A 165 -29.22 -10.18 27.27
N ASP A 166 -29.06 -9.35 28.28
CA ASP A 166 -29.76 -8.04 28.34
C ASP A 166 -29.37 -7.19 27.10
N ARG A 167 -30.38 -6.68 26.41
CA ARG A 167 -30.24 -5.79 25.25
C ARG A 167 -29.41 -4.55 25.61
N ASP A 168 -29.69 -3.91 26.73
CA ASP A 168 -29.01 -2.68 27.12
C ASP A 168 -27.54 -2.93 27.53
N ALA A 169 -27.24 -4.14 28.02
CA ALA A 169 -25.87 -4.58 28.20
C ALA A 169 -25.14 -4.74 26.84
N LEU A 170 -25.80 -5.28 25.82
CA LEU A 170 -25.22 -5.33 24.46
C LEU A 170 -24.94 -3.92 23.94
N LEU A 171 -25.85 -2.96 24.13
CA LEU A 171 -25.63 -1.57 23.68
C LEU A 171 -24.44 -0.92 24.38
N ARG A 172 -24.26 -1.14 25.69
CA ARG A 172 -23.08 -0.67 26.43
C ARG A 172 -21.79 -1.27 25.89
N ASN A 173 -21.77 -2.59 25.65
CA ASN A 173 -20.60 -3.27 25.09
C ASN A 173 -20.25 -2.76 23.67
N LEU A 174 -21.25 -2.45 22.84
CA LEU A 174 -21.01 -1.85 21.53
C LEU A 174 -20.32 -0.48 21.64
N ILE A 175 -20.72 0.35 22.60
CA ILE A 175 -20.04 1.63 22.85
C ILE A 175 -18.62 1.41 23.36
N GLU A 176 -18.40 0.43 24.26
CA GLU A 176 -17.04 0.08 24.75
C GLU A 176 -16.09 -0.33 23.63
N ILE A 177 -16.60 -1.01 22.59
CA ILE A 177 -15.81 -1.40 21.41
C ILE A 177 -15.83 -0.33 20.30
N GLN A 178 -16.16 0.91 20.65
CA GLN A 178 -16.09 2.10 19.80
C GLN A 178 -17.13 2.16 18.65
N TYR A 179 -18.27 1.46 18.80
CA TYR A 179 -19.41 1.68 17.92
C TYR A 179 -20.22 2.88 18.41
N SER A 180 -20.69 3.69 17.50
CA SER A 180 -21.56 4.82 17.81
C SER A 180 -23.03 4.50 17.48
N ARG A 181 -23.95 4.96 18.34
CA ARG A 181 -25.38 4.86 18.02
C ARG A 181 -25.75 5.93 17.01
N ASN A 182 -26.28 5.52 15.88
CA ASN A 182 -26.83 6.44 14.89
C ASN A 182 -28.05 5.81 14.21
N ASP A 183 -29.22 6.29 14.56
CA ASP A 183 -30.50 5.78 14.03
C ASP A 183 -30.85 6.40 12.66
N MET A 184 -30.21 7.51 12.27
CA MET A 184 -30.46 8.25 11.03
C MET A 184 -29.49 7.92 9.92
N ASP A 185 -28.19 8.01 10.20
CA ASP A 185 -27.09 7.72 9.27
C ASP A 185 -26.43 6.40 9.67
N PHE A 186 -26.94 5.30 9.11
CA PHE A 186 -26.47 3.94 9.43
C PHE A 186 -25.27 3.58 8.56
N ARG A 187 -24.07 3.85 9.08
CA ARG A 187 -22.78 3.60 8.42
C ARG A 187 -21.91 2.63 9.20
N ARG A 188 -20.77 2.22 8.65
CA ARG A 188 -19.79 1.35 9.30
C ARG A 188 -19.42 1.85 10.70
N GLY A 189 -19.25 0.93 11.64
CA GLY A 189 -18.97 1.27 13.04
C GLY A 189 -20.13 1.91 13.78
N CYS A 190 -21.36 1.86 13.24
CA CYS A 190 -22.57 2.32 13.90
C CYS A 190 -23.52 1.16 14.21
N PHE A 191 -24.37 1.40 15.20
CA PHE A 191 -25.53 0.57 15.47
C PHE A 191 -26.79 1.43 15.61
N ARG A 192 -27.94 0.84 15.35
CA ARG A 192 -29.24 1.46 15.56
C ARG A 192 -30.18 0.52 16.29
N VAL A 193 -31.16 1.08 16.98
CA VAL A 193 -32.08 0.34 17.83
C VAL A 193 -33.53 0.67 17.44
N LYS A 194 -34.34 -0.37 17.17
CA LYS A 194 -35.78 -0.25 16.90
C LYS A 194 -36.53 -1.30 17.69
N GLY A 195 -37.10 -0.88 18.84
CA GLY A 195 -37.79 -1.78 19.76
C GLY A 195 -36.84 -2.86 20.28
N ASP A 196 -37.18 -4.15 20.03
CA ASP A 196 -36.38 -5.30 20.45
C ASP A 196 -35.34 -5.73 19.40
N THR A 197 -35.10 -4.90 18.41
CA THR A 197 -34.16 -5.17 17.34
C THR A 197 -32.97 -4.23 17.41
N VAL A 198 -31.77 -4.76 17.33
CA VAL A 198 -30.51 -4.04 17.23
C VAL A 198 -29.84 -4.37 15.89
N ASP A 199 -29.68 -3.39 15.02
CA ASP A 199 -28.91 -3.53 13.79
C ASP A 199 -27.50 -2.99 14.03
N ILE A 200 -26.48 -3.78 13.74
CA ILE A 200 -25.05 -3.47 13.93
C ILE A 200 -24.38 -3.50 12.57
N PHE A 201 -23.70 -2.42 12.18
CA PHE A 201 -22.94 -2.39 10.93
C PHE A 201 -21.44 -2.56 11.25
N PRO A 202 -20.88 -3.78 11.07
CA PRO A 202 -19.50 -4.06 11.43
C PRO A 202 -18.53 -3.15 10.70
N ALA A 203 -17.41 -2.79 11.35
CA ALA A 203 -16.37 -1.96 10.77
C ALA A 203 -15.66 -2.64 9.58
N SER A 204 -15.68 -3.97 9.53
CA SER A 204 -15.10 -4.83 8.49
C SER A 204 -15.98 -5.03 7.26
N GLU A 205 -17.25 -4.60 7.31
CA GLU A 205 -18.25 -4.88 6.27
C GLU A 205 -18.59 -3.64 5.44
N GLY A 206 -19.00 -3.83 4.19
CA GLY A 206 -19.36 -2.75 3.27
C GLY A 206 -20.84 -2.70 2.90
N GLU A 207 -21.51 -3.83 2.83
CA GLU A 207 -22.87 -3.94 2.28
C GLU A 207 -23.82 -4.67 3.23
N GLN A 208 -23.30 -5.39 4.21
CA GLN A 208 -24.09 -6.22 5.11
C GLN A 208 -23.96 -5.75 6.55
N ALA A 209 -25.09 -5.80 7.27
CA ALA A 209 -25.13 -5.54 8.69
C ALA A 209 -25.74 -6.75 9.43
N VAL A 210 -25.47 -6.82 10.71
CA VAL A 210 -25.96 -7.87 11.59
C VAL A 210 -27.20 -7.34 12.32
N ARG A 211 -28.32 -8.02 12.17
CA ARG A 211 -29.56 -7.75 12.91
C ARG A 211 -29.70 -8.77 14.03
N VAL A 212 -29.80 -8.28 15.25
CA VAL A 212 -30.05 -9.08 16.46
C VAL A 212 -31.48 -8.79 16.94
N ILE A 213 -32.32 -9.83 17.00
CA ILE A 213 -33.69 -9.74 17.43
C ILE A 213 -33.79 -10.35 18.83
N PHE A 214 -34.33 -9.58 19.76
CA PHE A 214 -34.53 -9.99 21.15
C PHE A 214 -36.00 -10.36 21.45
N PHE A 215 -36.15 -11.35 22.31
CA PHE A 215 -37.41 -11.61 22.98
C PHE A 215 -37.16 -11.56 24.50
N GLY A 216 -37.53 -10.43 25.14
CA GLY A 216 -37.10 -10.14 26.50
C GLY A 216 -35.56 -10.06 26.61
N ASP A 217 -35.01 -10.86 27.51
CA ASP A 217 -33.55 -10.95 27.73
C ASP A 217 -32.89 -12.11 26.96
N GLU A 218 -33.53 -12.64 25.93
CA GLU A 218 -32.99 -13.71 25.08
C GLU A 218 -32.83 -13.25 23.64
N ILE A 219 -31.73 -13.62 23.01
CA ILE A 219 -31.52 -13.43 21.57
C ILE A 219 -32.34 -14.49 20.83
N GLU A 220 -33.46 -14.10 20.23
CA GLU A 220 -34.33 -15.00 19.47
C GLU A 220 -33.70 -15.39 18.13
N GLU A 221 -33.17 -14.42 17.39
CA GLU A 221 -32.62 -14.64 16.05
C GLU A 221 -31.52 -13.65 15.71
N ILE A 222 -30.54 -14.10 14.91
CA ILE A 222 -29.51 -13.26 14.30
C ILE A 222 -29.58 -13.41 12.79
N GLN A 223 -29.61 -12.27 12.09
CA GLN A 223 -29.71 -12.21 10.64
C GLN A 223 -28.61 -11.32 10.05
N LEU A 224 -28.08 -11.71 8.89
CA LEU A 224 -27.44 -10.77 8.00
C LEU A 224 -28.50 -10.01 7.20
N ILE A 225 -28.37 -8.71 7.14
CA ILE A 225 -29.25 -7.84 6.38
C ILE A 225 -28.44 -7.02 5.36
N ASP A 226 -29.01 -6.79 4.21
CA ASP A 226 -28.50 -5.81 3.25
C ASP A 226 -28.77 -4.38 3.80
N VAL A 227 -27.73 -3.57 3.87
CA VAL A 227 -27.79 -2.23 4.51
C VAL A 227 -28.75 -1.28 3.79
N LEU A 228 -28.79 -1.34 2.46
CA LEU A 228 -29.62 -0.44 1.63
C LEU A 228 -31.11 -0.81 1.70
N SER A 229 -31.43 -2.08 1.52
CA SER A 229 -32.81 -2.55 1.50
C SER A 229 -33.37 -2.93 2.87
N GLY A 230 -32.50 -3.14 3.87
CA GLY A 230 -32.86 -3.65 5.19
C GLY A 230 -33.39 -5.08 5.20
N LYS A 231 -33.33 -5.80 4.08
CA LYS A 231 -33.84 -7.17 3.95
C LYS A 231 -32.85 -8.19 4.50
N ALA A 232 -33.39 -9.19 5.22
CA ALA A 232 -32.60 -10.33 5.66
C ALA A 232 -32.11 -11.15 4.44
N THR A 233 -30.81 -11.43 4.41
CA THR A 233 -30.15 -12.22 3.38
C THR A 233 -29.86 -13.64 3.86
N LYS A 234 -29.53 -13.79 5.17
CA LYS A 234 -29.16 -15.07 5.76
C LYS A 234 -29.42 -15.06 7.27
N LYS A 235 -29.83 -16.21 7.83
CA LYS A 235 -29.84 -16.43 9.28
C LYS A 235 -28.48 -16.95 9.74
N LEU A 236 -28.03 -16.52 10.93
CA LEU A 236 -26.77 -16.90 11.52
C LEU A 236 -26.96 -17.68 12.81
N GLU A 237 -26.21 -18.75 12.99
CA GLU A 237 -26.13 -19.52 14.24
C GLU A 237 -25.09 -18.93 15.22
N HIS A 238 -24.18 -18.11 14.72
CA HIS A 238 -23.15 -17.43 15.50
C HIS A 238 -22.65 -16.19 14.75
N CYS A 239 -22.34 -15.15 15.48
CA CYS A 239 -21.70 -13.95 14.93
C CYS A 239 -20.72 -13.37 15.95
N MET A 240 -19.56 -12.92 15.46
CA MET A 240 -18.60 -12.12 16.20
C MET A 240 -18.67 -10.66 15.72
N ILE A 241 -18.74 -9.74 16.66
CA ILE A 241 -18.64 -8.29 16.37
C ILE A 241 -17.30 -7.82 16.92
N PHE A 242 -16.37 -7.49 16.03
CA PHE A 242 -15.07 -6.99 16.38
C PHE A 242 -15.09 -5.48 16.66
N PRO A 243 -14.14 -4.97 17.45
CA PRO A 243 -14.04 -3.52 17.72
C PRO A 243 -13.96 -2.68 16.43
N ALA A 244 -14.55 -1.49 16.47
CA ALA A 244 -14.49 -0.54 15.36
C ALA A 244 -13.12 0.16 15.22
N SER A 245 -12.26 0.04 16.23
CA SER A 245 -10.89 0.60 16.24
C SER A 245 -9.90 -0.44 16.75
N PRO A 246 -8.67 -0.49 16.22
CA PRO A 246 -7.62 -1.35 16.75
C PRO A 246 -7.10 -0.94 18.14
N TYR A 247 -7.40 0.28 18.59
CA TYR A 247 -6.89 0.85 19.85
C TYR A 247 -7.88 0.75 21.02
N VAL A 248 -8.72 -0.28 21.04
CA VAL A 248 -9.67 -0.50 22.14
C VAL A 248 -9.02 -1.22 23.31
N ILE A 249 -9.36 -0.77 24.50
CA ILE A 249 -9.00 -1.43 25.76
C ILE A 249 -10.15 -1.33 26.77
N PRO A 250 -10.28 -2.27 27.73
CA PRO A 250 -11.31 -2.19 28.78
C PRO A 250 -11.22 -0.90 29.58
N MET A 251 -12.37 -0.42 30.06
CA MET A 251 -12.49 0.88 30.74
C MET A 251 -11.66 1.00 32.03
N ASP A 252 -11.45 -0.10 32.75
CA ASP A 252 -10.58 -0.15 33.94
C ASP A 252 -9.12 0.06 33.55
N LYS A 253 -8.64 -0.58 32.50
CA LYS A 253 -7.30 -0.38 31.91
C LYS A 253 -7.15 1.04 31.36
N LEU A 254 -8.18 1.56 30.71
CA LEU A 254 -8.17 2.93 30.18
C LEU A 254 -7.97 3.98 31.27
N ARG A 255 -8.65 3.82 32.41
CA ARG A 255 -8.47 4.70 33.57
C ARG A 255 -7.05 4.64 34.13
N LEU A 256 -6.45 3.44 34.17
CA LEU A 256 -5.06 3.27 34.61
C LEU A 256 -4.08 3.89 33.62
N ALA A 257 -4.30 3.72 32.32
CA ALA A 257 -3.50 4.34 31.27
C ALA A 257 -3.55 5.88 31.38
N CYS A 258 -4.73 6.47 31.56
CA CYS A 258 -4.87 7.92 31.80
C CYS A 258 -4.07 8.40 33.03
N LYS A 259 -4.06 7.61 34.10
CA LYS A 259 -3.25 7.93 35.30
C LYS A 259 -1.76 7.91 34.99
N ASN A 260 -1.29 6.93 34.23
CA ASN A 260 0.12 6.81 33.83
C ASN A 260 0.54 7.94 32.88
N ILE A 261 -0.35 8.35 31.96
CA ILE A 261 -0.13 9.51 31.06
C ILE A 261 0.05 10.79 31.89
N LEU A 262 -0.81 11.03 32.88
CA LEU A 262 -0.70 12.22 33.74
C LEU A 262 0.56 12.19 34.60
N ALA A 263 0.98 11.03 35.10
CA ALA A 263 2.24 10.91 35.83
C ALA A 263 3.45 11.26 34.94
N GLU A 264 3.50 10.76 33.71
CA GLU A 264 4.54 11.13 32.73
C GLU A 264 4.49 12.63 32.40
N LEU A 265 3.28 13.19 32.30
CA LEU A 265 3.11 14.62 32.09
C LEU A 265 3.75 15.44 33.23
N ASP A 266 3.46 15.09 34.48
CA ASP A 266 4.00 15.80 35.64
C ASP A 266 5.53 15.77 35.64
N GLU A 267 6.14 14.61 35.38
CA GLU A 267 7.59 14.47 35.23
C GLU A 267 8.14 15.34 34.08
N ARG A 268 7.47 15.36 32.93
CA ARG A 268 7.93 16.13 31.77
C ARG A 268 7.78 17.64 31.95
N VAL A 269 6.71 18.08 32.59
CA VAL A 269 6.50 19.50 32.95
C VAL A 269 7.56 19.97 33.94
N GLN A 270 7.89 19.14 34.93
CA GLN A 270 8.96 19.43 35.90
C GLN A 270 10.31 19.56 35.18
N TYR A 271 10.66 18.62 34.30
CA TYR A 271 11.86 18.66 33.48
C TYR A 271 11.97 19.97 32.68
N PHE A 272 10.91 20.38 31.98
CA PHE A 272 10.93 21.62 31.20
C PHE A 272 11.07 22.88 32.08
N LYS A 273 10.49 22.88 33.27
CA LYS A 273 10.66 24.00 34.22
C LYS A 273 12.06 24.10 34.73
N GLU A 274 12.74 22.97 35.05
CA GLU A 274 14.13 22.90 35.47
C GLU A 274 15.09 23.38 34.37
N GLU A 275 14.74 23.13 33.11
CA GLU A 275 15.47 23.61 31.93
C GLU A 275 15.09 25.05 31.51
N GLU A 276 14.25 25.76 32.29
CA GLU A 276 13.74 27.10 32.01
C GLU A 276 12.91 27.19 30.72
N LYS A 277 12.37 26.06 30.19
CA LYS A 277 11.54 25.96 29.00
C LYS A 277 10.05 26.07 29.34
N TYR A 278 9.62 27.23 29.78
CA TYR A 278 8.27 27.45 30.31
C TYR A 278 7.17 27.35 29.22
N LEU A 279 7.48 27.69 27.97
CA LEU A 279 6.54 27.58 26.86
C LEU A 279 6.27 26.13 26.51
N GLU A 280 7.30 25.30 26.47
CA GLU A 280 7.20 23.86 26.25
C GLU A 280 6.45 23.18 27.40
N ALA A 281 6.68 23.59 28.63
CA ALA A 281 5.97 23.11 29.81
C ALA A 281 4.46 23.41 29.73
N GLN A 282 4.08 24.62 29.34
CA GLN A 282 2.69 24.99 29.18
C GLN A 282 2.03 24.23 28.03
N ARG A 283 2.67 24.18 26.87
CA ARG A 283 2.18 23.54 25.65
C ARG A 283 1.87 22.05 25.87
N ILE A 284 2.81 21.31 26.48
CA ILE A 284 2.61 19.89 26.73
C ILE A 284 1.51 19.65 27.78
N ALA A 285 1.41 20.51 28.81
CA ALA A 285 0.40 20.41 29.83
C ALA A 285 -1.02 20.64 29.24
N GLU A 286 -1.22 21.68 28.48
CA GLU A 286 -2.53 21.98 27.84
C GLU A 286 -2.96 20.86 26.92
N ARG A 287 -2.08 20.43 26.03
CA ARG A 287 -2.38 19.38 25.06
C ARG A 287 -2.70 18.04 25.72
N THR A 288 -1.86 17.60 26.64
CA THR A 288 -2.03 16.27 27.27
C THR A 288 -3.25 16.23 28.17
N ASN A 289 -3.54 17.29 28.93
CA ASN A 289 -4.76 17.35 29.75
C ASN A 289 -6.01 17.28 28.88
N PHE A 290 -6.05 18.01 27.77
CA PHE A 290 -7.16 17.94 26.82
C PHE A 290 -7.33 16.53 26.23
N ASP A 291 -6.23 15.92 25.77
CA ASP A 291 -6.25 14.55 25.22
C ASP A 291 -6.76 13.54 26.27
N VAL A 292 -6.30 13.64 27.53
CA VAL A 292 -6.76 12.76 28.64
C VAL A 292 -8.23 12.96 28.98
N GLU A 293 -8.74 14.21 28.93
CA GLU A 293 -10.15 14.49 29.13
C GLU A 293 -10.99 13.81 28.02
N MET A 294 -10.60 13.97 26.76
CA MET A 294 -11.26 13.32 25.63
C MET A 294 -11.26 11.79 25.77
N ILE A 295 -10.11 11.19 26.14
CA ILE A 295 -10.02 9.74 26.35
C ILE A 295 -10.97 9.28 27.48
N ARG A 296 -11.11 10.04 28.55
CA ARG A 296 -12.01 9.69 29.68
C ARG A 296 -13.47 9.75 29.29
N GLU A 297 -13.86 10.73 28.49
CA GLU A 297 -15.27 10.97 28.11
C GLU A 297 -15.71 10.09 26.92
N THR A 298 -14.85 9.90 25.93
CA THR A 298 -15.23 9.24 24.68
C THR A 298 -14.47 7.93 24.40
N GLY A 299 -13.44 7.63 25.18
CA GLY A 299 -12.54 6.49 24.96
C GLY A 299 -11.44 6.73 23.92
N VAL A 300 -11.44 7.89 23.24
CA VAL A 300 -10.50 8.22 22.15
C VAL A 300 -10.10 9.70 22.19
N CYS A 301 -8.98 10.03 21.56
CA CYS A 301 -8.59 11.41 21.27
C CYS A 301 -7.91 11.49 19.88
N SER A 302 -7.77 12.70 19.35
CA SER A 302 -6.99 12.92 18.14
C SER A 302 -5.51 12.60 18.39
N GLY A 303 -4.94 11.62 17.68
CA GLY A 303 -3.57 11.18 17.89
C GLY A 303 -3.40 10.20 19.06
N ILE A 304 -4.45 9.43 19.40
CA ILE A 304 -4.43 8.40 20.46
C ILE A 304 -3.25 7.42 20.29
N GLU A 305 -2.79 7.22 19.07
CA GLU A 305 -1.63 6.38 18.76
C GLU A 305 -0.33 6.85 19.47
N ASN A 306 -0.23 8.13 19.86
CA ASN A 306 0.93 8.63 20.59
C ASN A 306 0.96 8.17 22.06
N TYR A 307 -0.12 7.62 22.55
CA TYR A 307 -0.25 7.09 23.91
C TYR A 307 -0.24 5.55 23.96
N THR A 308 0.04 4.86 22.85
CA THR A 308 0.01 3.39 22.74
C THR A 308 0.88 2.68 23.76
N ARG A 309 2.03 3.26 24.19
CA ARG A 309 2.84 2.73 25.27
C ARG A 309 2.03 2.57 26.56
N HIS A 310 1.28 3.59 26.95
CA HIS A 310 0.45 3.56 28.15
C HIS A 310 -0.79 2.69 28.00
N LEU A 311 -1.42 2.72 26.81
CA LEU A 311 -2.59 1.92 26.49
C LEU A 311 -2.28 0.42 26.49
N ASN A 312 -1.09 0.04 26.02
CA ASN A 312 -0.62 -1.34 25.98
C ASN A 312 0.16 -1.76 27.25
N PHE A 313 0.37 -0.85 28.22
CA PHE A 313 1.19 -1.07 29.40
C PHE A 313 2.61 -1.55 29.11
N ALA A 314 3.14 -1.12 27.97
CA ALA A 314 4.48 -1.47 27.50
C ALA A 314 5.55 -0.65 28.24
N LYS A 315 6.75 -1.23 28.37
CA LYS A 315 7.92 -0.52 28.89
C LYS A 315 8.48 0.44 27.84
N PRO A 316 9.19 1.51 28.28
CA PRO A 316 9.89 2.38 27.34
C PRO A 316 10.80 1.60 26.39
N GLY A 317 10.68 1.85 25.08
CA GLY A 317 11.50 1.21 24.05
C GLY A 317 11.05 -0.20 23.63
N GLU A 318 10.04 -0.79 24.24
CA GLU A 318 9.47 -2.06 23.78
C GLU A 318 8.92 -1.93 22.35
N PRO A 319 9.05 -2.98 21.51
CA PRO A 319 8.46 -2.98 20.17
C PRO A 319 6.95 -2.81 20.24
N PRO A 320 6.36 -1.97 19.37
CA PRO A 320 4.90 -1.87 19.30
C PRO A 320 4.30 -3.17 18.72
N TYR A 321 3.05 -3.44 19.07
CA TYR A 321 2.26 -4.43 18.35
C TYR A 321 2.00 -3.93 16.93
N THR A 322 2.05 -4.86 15.97
CA THR A 322 1.90 -4.59 14.54
C THR A 322 0.96 -5.62 13.92
N LEU A 323 0.69 -5.52 12.63
CA LEU A 323 -0.09 -6.55 11.93
C LEU A 323 0.53 -7.96 12.06
N ILE A 324 1.86 -8.04 12.16
CA ILE A 324 2.58 -9.31 12.29
C ILE A 324 2.18 -10.04 13.57
N ASP A 325 1.86 -9.32 14.63
CA ASP A 325 1.46 -9.87 15.93
C ASP A 325 0.03 -10.45 15.93
N TYR A 326 -0.77 -10.18 14.89
CA TYR A 326 -2.08 -10.80 14.69
C TYR A 326 -1.99 -12.19 14.03
N PHE A 327 -0.84 -12.52 13.42
CA PHE A 327 -0.61 -13.85 12.88
C PHE A 327 -0.30 -14.87 13.98
N PRO A 328 -0.61 -16.16 13.79
CA PRO A 328 -0.14 -17.20 14.68
C PRO A 328 1.40 -17.34 14.62
N GLU A 329 2.01 -18.04 15.58
CA GLU A 329 3.47 -18.26 15.57
C GLU A 329 3.96 -18.95 14.30
N ASP A 330 3.19 -19.91 13.78
CA ASP A 330 3.54 -20.63 12.55
C ASP A 330 2.84 -20.00 11.33
N PHE A 331 3.50 -19.07 10.69
CA PHE A 331 3.05 -18.39 9.48
C PHE A 331 4.19 -18.16 8.49
N LEU A 332 3.84 -17.84 7.25
CA LEU A 332 4.79 -17.55 6.17
C LEU A 332 4.76 -16.07 5.82
N ILE A 333 5.94 -15.45 5.70
CA ILE A 333 6.09 -14.13 5.09
C ILE A 333 6.61 -14.32 3.66
N ILE A 334 5.98 -13.69 2.68
CA ILE A 334 6.49 -13.56 1.32
C ILE A 334 6.80 -12.09 1.08
N VAL A 335 8.03 -11.77 0.72
CA VAL A 335 8.44 -10.39 0.42
C VAL A 335 8.62 -10.26 -1.09
N ASP A 336 7.64 -9.62 -1.73
CA ASP A 336 7.71 -9.35 -3.16
C ASP A 336 8.63 -8.17 -3.46
N GLU A 337 9.39 -8.28 -4.56
CA GLU A 337 10.48 -7.36 -4.92
C GLU A 337 11.35 -7.04 -3.69
N SER A 338 11.83 -8.10 -3.03
CA SER A 338 12.51 -8.05 -1.72
C SER A 338 13.71 -7.09 -1.69
N HIS A 339 14.45 -6.98 -2.78
CA HIS A 339 15.58 -6.06 -2.97
C HIS A 339 15.19 -4.56 -2.82
N ILE A 340 13.88 -4.23 -2.89
CA ILE A 340 13.33 -2.89 -2.63
C ILE A 340 12.61 -2.87 -1.28
N SER A 341 11.80 -3.87 -1.00
CA SER A 341 10.93 -3.93 0.18
C SER A 341 11.73 -3.98 1.48
N LEU A 342 12.80 -4.77 1.55
CA LEU A 342 13.63 -4.89 2.76
C LEU A 342 14.41 -3.60 3.09
N PRO A 343 15.11 -2.94 2.14
CA PRO A 343 15.69 -1.62 2.40
C PRO A 343 14.66 -0.57 2.83
N GLN A 344 13.45 -0.62 2.31
CA GLN A 344 12.38 0.28 2.72
C GLN A 344 11.96 0.02 4.18
N ILE A 345 11.76 -1.24 4.59
CA ILE A 345 11.49 -1.62 5.99
C ILE A 345 12.61 -1.08 6.90
N ARG A 346 13.87 -1.26 6.52
CA ARG A 346 15.03 -0.78 7.28
C ARG A 346 15.06 0.74 7.42
N GLY A 347 14.66 1.48 6.39
CA GLY A 347 14.69 2.95 6.37
C GLY A 347 13.57 3.63 7.17
N MET A 348 12.44 2.97 7.41
CA MET A 348 11.24 3.57 8.02
C MET A 348 11.45 4.06 9.45
N TYR A 349 12.20 3.33 10.25
CA TYR A 349 12.42 3.63 11.66
C TYR A 349 13.13 4.96 11.89
N ASN A 350 14.26 5.20 11.21
CA ASN A 350 15.09 6.37 11.44
C ASN A 350 14.40 7.69 11.04
N GLY A 351 13.65 7.68 9.94
CA GLY A 351 12.86 8.84 9.51
C GLY A 351 11.77 9.24 10.51
N ASN A 352 11.10 8.25 11.11
CA ASN A 352 10.08 8.47 12.12
C ASN A 352 10.69 9.02 13.42
N LEU A 353 11.79 8.44 13.89
CA LEU A 353 12.45 8.81 15.13
C LEU A 353 12.94 10.26 15.11
N SER A 354 13.62 10.69 14.05
CA SER A 354 14.11 12.07 13.90
C SER A 354 13.00 13.11 14.01
N ARG A 355 11.88 12.87 13.33
CA ARG A 355 10.71 13.76 13.36
C ARG A 355 10.08 13.84 14.75
N LYS A 356 9.91 12.70 15.43
CA LYS A 356 9.28 12.65 16.76
C LYS A 356 10.16 13.22 17.87
N ASN A 357 11.47 13.08 17.78
CA ASN A 357 12.37 13.75 18.73
C ASN A 357 12.12 15.26 18.79
N SER A 358 11.99 15.92 17.63
CA SER A 358 11.68 17.36 17.60
C SER A 358 10.34 17.68 18.30
N LEU A 359 9.31 16.86 18.12
CA LEU A 359 8.01 17.06 18.77
C LEU A 359 8.10 16.90 20.30
N VAL A 360 8.91 15.97 20.78
CA VAL A 360 9.11 15.72 22.21
C VAL A 360 9.99 16.80 22.84
N ASP A 361 11.09 17.21 22.18
CA ASP A 361 12.05 18.17 22.71
C ASP A 361 11.47 19.58 22.84
N TYR A 362 10.47 19.91 22.00
CA TYR A 362 9.79 21.20 21.99
C TYR A 362 8.36 21.18 22.61
N GLY A 363 8.03 20.13 23.37
CA GLY A 363 6.81 20.08 24.19
C GLY A 363 5.51 19.89 23.41
N PHE A 364 5.54 19.34 22.20
CA PHE A 364 4.33 19.01 21.46
C PHE A 364 3.80 17.61 21.79
N ARG A 365 4.68 16.69 22.19
CA ARG A 365 4.33 15.31 22.56
C ARG A 365 5.13 14.85 23.79
N LEU A 366 4.54 13.91 24.54
CA LEU A 366 5.22 13.23 25.63
C LEU A 366 6.33 12.29 25.12
N PRO A 367 7.35 11.97 25.93
CA PRO A 367 8.39 11.00 25.56
C PRO A 367 7.83 9.64 25.14
N SER A 368 6.69 9.20 25.69
CA SER A 368 5.99 7.96 25.29
C SER A 368 5.58 7.93 23.81
N ALA A 369 5.41 9.10 23.18
CA ALA A 369 5.10 9.17 21.75
C ALA A 369 6.22 8.60 20.85
N LEU A 370 7.47 8.50 21.36
CA LEU A 370 8.59 7.89 20.65
C LEU A 370 8.36 6.39 20.43
N ASP A 371 7.58 5.72 21.29
CA ASP A 371 7.29 4.29 21.19
C ASP A 371 6.16 3.96 20.18
N ASN A 372 5.39 4.97 19.74
CA ASN A 372 4.53 4.83 18.58
C ASN A 372 5.37 4.98 17.29
N ARG A 373 5.96 3.93 16.83
CA ARG A 373 6.95 3.88 15.77
C ARG A 373 6.80 2.61 14.94
N PRO A 374 7.34 2.55 13.71
CA PRO A 374 7.50 1.28 13.04
C PRO A 374 8.51 0.40 13.79
N LEU A 375 8.46 -0.90 13.58
CA LEU A 375 9.52 -1.80 14.04
C LEU A 375 10.86 -1.35 13.45
N ASN A 376 11.92 -1.42 14.21
CA ASN A 376 13.26 -1.41 13.65
C ASN A 376 13.55 -2.75 12.95
N PHE A 377 14.60 -2.81 12.14
CA PHE A 377 14.85 -3.98 11.31
C PHE A 377 15.11 -5.25 12.15
N SER A 378 15.85 -5.16 13.24
CA SER A 378 16.11 -6.31 14.13
C SER A 378 14.85 -6.81 14.85
N GLU A 379 13.96 -5.89 15.23
CA GLU A 379 12.65 -6.26 15.79
C GLU A 379 11.78 -6.96 14.75
N PHE A 380 11.79 -6.47 13.48
CA PHE A 380 11.12 -7.14 12.39
C PHE A 380 11.67 -8.56 12.17
N GLU A 381 13.02 -8.71 12.10
CA GLU A 381 13.66 -10.01 11.95
C GLU A 381 13.31 -10.99 13.08
N SER A 382 13.22 -10.50 14.32
CA SER A 382 12.88 -11.36 15.47
C SER A 382 11.46 -11.94 15.44
N LYS A 383 10.57 -11.35 14.64
CA LYS A 383 9.18 -11.81 14.46
C LYS A 383 9.01 -12.78 13.29
N ILE A 384 10.07 -13.04 12.50
CA ILE A 384 10.02 -13.91 11.33
C ILE A 384 10.11 -15.37 11.76
N ASN A 385 9.08 -16.15 11.45
CA ASN A 385 9.15 -17.60 11.52
C ASN A 385 9.81 -18.15 10.25
N GLN A 386 9.17 -17.99 9.09
CA GLN A 386 9.71 -18.34 7.78
C GLN A 386 9.45 -17.23 6.78
N MET A 387 10.42 -16.97 5.89
CA MET A 387 10.33 -15.92 4.89
C MET A 387 10.81 -16.39 3.53
N LEU A 388 9.99 -16.13 2.51
CA LEU A 388 10.32 -16.32 1.11
C LEU A 388 10.60 -14.97 0.45
N PHE A 389 11.82 -14.74 0.04
CA PHE A 389 12.20 -13.61 -0.80
C PHE A 389 11.82 -13.87 -2.25
N VAL A 390 11.12 -12.93 -2.87
CA VAL A 390 10.75 -13.01 -4.28
C VAL A 390 11.33 -11.83 -5.02
N SER A 391 12.23 -12.07 -5.96
CA SER A 391 12.91 -11.01 -6.70
C SER A 391 13.48 -11.51 -8.03
N ALA A 392 13.55 -10.61 -9.02
CA ALA A 392 14.34 -10.85 -10.24
C ALA A 392 15.83 -10.54 -10.03
N THR A 393 16.17 -9.76 -9.01
CA THR A 393 17.49 -9.25 -8.67
C THR A 393 17.69 -9.23 -7.16
N PRO A 394 17.82 -10.38 -6.48
CA PRO A 394 18.03 -10.43 -5.03
C PRO A 394 19.20 -9.58 -4.58
N GLY A 395 19.01 -8.83 -3.47
CA GLY A 395 20.03 -7.98 -2.89
C GLY A 395 21.11 -8.74 -2.09
N GLU A 396 21.95 -8.00 -1.37
CA GLU A 396 22.99 -8.61 -0.52
C GLU A 396 22.38 -9.34 0.67
N TYR A 397 21.38 -8.73 1.32
CA TYR A 397 20.73 -9.33 2.48
C TYR A 397 20.15 -10.71 2.17
N GLU A 398 19.44 -10.85 1.06
CA GLU A 398 18.86 -12.12 0.62
C GLU A 398 19.97 -13.16 0.37
N LYS A 399 21.05 -12.76 -0.34
CA LYS A 399 22.18 -13.65 -0.65
C LYS A 399 22.94 -14.14 0.58
N GLU A 400 22.99 -13.33 1.63
CA GLU A 400 23.69 -13.66 2.89
C GLU A 400 22.84 -14.59 3.78
N HIS A 401 21.50 -14.49 3.70
CA HIS A 401 20.59 -15.18 4.62
C HIS A 401 19.89 -16.39 4.00
N GLU A 402 19.77 -16.47 2.67
CA GLU A 402 19.07 -17.57 2.01
C GLU A 402 19.73 -18.92 2.27
N LEU A 403 18.95 -19.87 2.76
CA LEU A 403 19.36 -21.27 2.91
C LEU A 403 19.13 -22.06 1.63
N LEU A 404 18.20 -21.60 0.80
CA LEU A 404 17.84 -22.22 -0.46
C LEU A 404 17.46 -21.15 -1.49
N ARG A 405 17.92 -21.35 -2.73
CA ARG A 405 17.52 -20.54 -3.89
C ARG A 405 16.88 -21.42 -4.95
N ALA A 406 15.69 -21.05 -5.39
CA ALA A 406 15.03 -21.60 -6.57
C ALA A 406 15.07 -20.56 -7.70
N GLU A 407 15.53 -20.96 -8.88
CA GLU A 407 15.53 -20.10 -10.08
C GLU A 407 14.29 -20.39 -10.94
N GLN A 408 13.68 -19.33 -11.45
CA GLN A 408 12.54 -19.38 -12.36
C GLN A 408 12.78 -18.41 -13.52
N ILE A 409 13.46 -18.89 -14.54
CA ILE A 409 13.95 -18.10 -15.69
C ILE A 409 13.01 -18.26 -16.87
N ILE A 410 12.47 -19.46 -17.07
CA ILE A 410 11.62 -19.77 -18.22
C ILE A 410 10.28 -19.05 -18.13
N ARG A 411 9.95 -18.31 -19.19
CA ARG A 411 8.63 -17.70 -19.38
C ARG A 411 7.71 -18.66 -20.11
N PRO A 412 6.52 -18.97 -19.59
CA PRO A 412 5.55 -19.83 -20.28
C PRO A 412 5.15 -19.33 -21.67
N THR A 413 5.24 -18.04 -21.92
CA THR A 413 4.95 -17.41 -23.22
C THR A 413 6.02 -17.58 -24.26
N GLY A 414 7.17 -18.16 -23.89
CA GLY A 414 8.32 -18.31 -24.77
C GLY A 414 9.11 -17.02 -25.07
N LEU A 415 8.71 -15.88 -24.48
CA LEU A 415 9.37 -14.59 -24.72
C LEU A 415 10.82 -14.60 -24.23
N LEU A 416 11.69 -14.15 -25.11
CA LEU A 416 13.13 -14.04 -24.85
C LEU A 416 13.45 -12.76 -24.05
N ASP A 417 14.54 -12.76 -23.31
CA ASP A 417 15.15 -11.51 -22.86
C ASP A 417 15.63 -10.70 -24.09
N PRO A 418 15.54 -9.35 -24.06
CA PRO A 418 15.88 -8.53 -25.22
C PRO A 418 17.37 -8.60 -25.56
N GLU A 419 17.71 -8.38 -26.82
CA GLU A 419 19.10 -8.15 -27.23
C GLU A 419 19.54 -6.77 -26.75
N ILE A 420 20.80 -6.70 -26.28
CA ILE A 420 21.41 -5.47 -25.79
C ILE A 420 22.51 -5.06 -26.76
N GLU A 421 22.38 -3.87 -27.33
CA GLU A 421 23.40 -3.25 -28.18
C GLU A 421 24.05 -2.09 -27.41
N VAL A 422 25.38 -2.02 -27.43
CA VAL A 422 26.12 -0.91 -26.84
C VAL A 422 26.63 0.00 -27.97
N ARG A 423 26.27 1.30 -27.88
CA ARG A 423 26.65 2.33 -28.85
C ARG A 423 27.39 3.48 -28.16
N PRO A 424 28.24 4.23 -28.86
CA PRO A 424 29.00 5.34 -28.29
C PRO A 424 28.09 6.49 -27.85
N THR A 425 28.52 7.24 -26.84
CA THR A 425 27.76 8.41 -26.35
C THR A 425 27.83 9.59 -27.32
N LYS A 426 28.90 9.68 -28.15
CA LYS A 426 29.04 10.71 -29.15
C LYS A 426 27.93 10.57 -30.22
N GLY A 427 27.05 11.57 -30.32
CA GLY A 427 25.93 11.56 -31.25
C GLY A 427 24.72 10.74 -30.76
N GLN A 428 24.70 10.34 -29.49
CA GLN A 428 23.64 9.49 -28.91
C GLN A 428 22.22 10.06 -29.10
N ILE A 429 22.04 11.39 -29.12
CA ILE A 429 20.74 12.01 -29.26
C ILE A 429 20.21 11.90 -30.72
N ASP A 430 21.09 12.10 -31.70
CA ASP A 430 20.72 11.99 -33.13
C ASP A 430 20.46 10.53 -33.51
N ASP A 431 21.27 9.59 -32.98
CA ASP A 431 21.07 8.16 -33.13
C ASP A 431 19.75 7.72 -32.48
N LEU A 432 19.50 8.14 -31.25
CA LEU A 432 18.24 7.88 -30.55
C LEU A 432 17.03 8.40 -31.33
N LEU A 433 17.11 9.61 -31.89
CA LEU A 433 16.02 10.17 -32.69
C LEU A 433 15.76 9.33 -33.93
N SER A 434 16.81 8.84 -34.60
CA SER A 434 16.68 7.93 -35.74
C SER A 434 15.98 6.61 -35.36
N GLU A 435 16.36 6.01 -34.22
CA GLU A 435 15.73 4.78 -33.72
C GLU A 435 14.25 5.04 -33.32
N ILE A 436 13.96 6.18 -32.68
CA ILE A 436 12.59 6.58 -32.35
C ILE A 436 11.73 6.65 -33.62
N HIS A 437 12.22 7.25 -34.69
CA HIS A 437 11.46 7.32 -35.95
C HIS A 437 11.21 5.93 -36.55
N LYS A 438 12.20 5.05 -36.56
CA LYS A 438 12.04 3.67 -37.05
C LYS A 438 10.99 2.89 -36.27
N GLU A 439 10.98 3.04 -34.94
CA GLU A 439 10.03 2.32 -34.06
C GLU A 439 8.61 2.94 -34.14
N THR A 440 8.51 4.26 -34.22
CA THR A 440 7.20 4.94 -34.34
C THR A 440 6.50 4.67 -35.66
N GLU A 441 7.24 4.50 -36.78
CA GLU A 441 6.69 4.04 -38.05
C GLU A 441 5.99 2.68 -37.92
N LYS A 442 6.48 1.80 -37.04
CA LYS A 442 5.87 0.51 -36.74
C LYS A 442 4.77 0.58 -35.66
N LYS A 443 4.47 1.78 -35.14
CA LYS A 443 3.55 2.04 -34.01
C LYS A 443 4.01 1.41 -32.69
N HIS A 444 5.28 1.26 -32.51
CA HIS A 444 5.90 0.74 -31.29
C HIS A 444 6.05 1.82 -30.20
N LYS A 445 6.23 1.40 -28.96
CA LYS A 445 6.42 2.26 -27.80
C LYS A 445 7.85 2.20 -27.30
N ILE A 446 8.38 3.35 -26.89
CA ILE A 446 9.79 3.53 -26.56
C ILE A 446 9.93 4.09 -25.17
N LEU A 447 10.87 3.53 -24.40
CA LEU A 447 11.23 3.99 -23.07
C LEU A 447 12.67 4.54 -23.12
N VAL A 448 12.88 5.76 -22.64
CA VAL A 448 14.21 6.39 -22.58
C VAL A 448 14.55 6.75 -21.13
N THR A 449 15.70 6.26 -20.65
CA THR A 449 16.17 6.57 -19.29
C THR A 449 17.36 7.53 -19.31
N THR A 450 17.27 8.58 -18.48
CA THR A 450 18.30 9.60 -18.28
C THR A 450 18.85 9.57 -16.85
N LEU A 451 19.92 10.30 -16.57
CA LEU A 451 20.53 10.37 -15.24
C LEU A 451 19.95 11.47 -14.36
N THR A 452 19.46 12.57 -14.95
CA THR A 452 19.00 13.74 -14.20
C THR A 452 17.67 14.27 -14.71
N LYS A 453 16.94 14.96 -13.82
CA LYS A 453 15.67 15.62 -14.13
C LYS A 453 15.82 16.60 -15.30
N LYS A 454 16.87 17.41 -15.24
CA LYS A 454 17.16 18.38 -16.29
C LYS A 454 17.41 17.75 -17.64
N MET A 455 18.20 16.65 -17.71
CA MET A 455 18.41 15.91 -18.97
C MET A 455 17.09 15.36 -19.53
N ALA A 456 16.22 14.82 -18.66
CA ALA A 456 14.93 14.31 -19.12
C ALA A 456 14.02 15.44 -19.67
N GLU A 457 14.00 16.58 -19.01
CA GLU A 457 13.25 17.76 -19.45
C GLU A 457 13.77 18.31 -20.79
N ASP A 458 15.10 18.52 -20.88
CA ASP A 458 15.76 19.02 -22.09
C ASP A 458 15.56 18.05 -23.27
N LEU A 459 15.70 16.73 -23.05
CA LEU A 459 15.46 15.73 -24.07
C LEU A 459 14.00 15.70 -24.51
N THR A 460 13.06 15.79 -23.56
CA THR A 460 11.63 15.83 -23.88
C THR A 460 11.27 17.04 -24.73
N LYS A 461 11.86 18.21 -24.42
CA LYS A 461 11.67 19.41 -25.20
C LYS A 461 12.24 19.24 -26.61
N TYR A 462 13.48 18.74 -26.74
CA TYR A 462 14.11 18.49 -28.03
C TYR A 462 13.30 17.52 -28.91
N LEU A 463 12.80 16.42 -28.33
CA LEU A 463 11.98 15.45 -29.04
C LEU A 463 10.64 16.04 -29.48
N LYS A 464 10.00 16.91 -28.68
CA LYS A 464 8.77 17.64 -29.08
C LYS A 464 9.03 18.60 -30.24
N GLU A 465 10.15 19.32 -30.23
CA GLU A 465 10.56 20.20 -31.32
C GLU A 465 10.80 19.43 -32.62
N ASN A 466 11.20 18.16 -32.54
CA ASN A 466 11.32 17.23 -33.67
C ASN A 466 10.05 16.42 -33.95
N GLN A 467 8.88 16.90 -33.53
CA GLN A 467 7.55 16.33 -33.81
C GLN A 467 7.31 14.91 -33.25
N VAL A 468 8.10 14.47 -32.27
CA VAL A 468 7.89 13.20 -31.59
C VAL A 468 6.80 13.35 -30.53
N ARG A 469 5.84 12.42 -30.50
CA ARG A 469 4.82 12.34 -29.45
C ARG A 469 5.45 11.79 -28.17
N VAL A 470 5.91 12.67 -27.30
CA VAL A 470 6.67 12.31 -26.08
C VAL A 470 6.05 12.88 -24.82
N LYS A 471 6.07 12.10 -23.75
CA LYS A 471 5.81 12.55 -22.38
C LYS A 471 7.01 12.30 -21.48
N TYR A 472 7.08 13.07 -20.40
CA TYR A 472 8.09 12.99 -19.36
C TYR A 472 7.47 12.48 -18.06
N LEU A 473 8.17 11.58 -17.37
CA LEU A 473 7.77 11.04 -16.06
C LEU A 473 8.86 11.34 -15.03
N HIS A 474 8.50 11.99 -13.93
CA HIS A 474 9.40 12.32 -12.82
C HIS A 474 8.85 11.88 -11.46
N SER A 475 9.69 11.99 -10.40
CA SER A 475 9.38 11.55 -9.05
C SER A 475 8.24 12.31 -8.37
N ASP A 476 8.00 13.55 -8.80
CA ASP A 476 7.05 14.47 -8.16
C ASP A 476 5.62 14.35 -8.76
N ILE A 477 5.44 13.49 -9.78
CA ILE A 477 4.14 13.16 -10.35
C ILE A 477 3.41 12.22 -9.39
N ASP A 478 2.17 12.56 -9.04
CA ASP A 478 1.37 11.73 -8.16
C ASP A 478 1.00 10.37 -8.79
N THR A 479 0.49 9.46 -7.97
CA THR A 479 0.21 8.08 -8.40
C THR A 479 -0.90 8.02 -9.44
N LEU A 480 -1.90 8.90 -9.38
CA LEU A 480 -3.03 8.92 -10.31
C LEU A 480 -2.62 9.48 -11.67
N GLU A 481 -1.90 10.59 -11.68
CA GLU A 481 -1.36 11.18 -12.91
C GLU A 481 -0.40 10.21 -13.62
N ARG A 482 0.41 9.49 -12.85
CA ARG A 482 1.29 8.43 -13.36
C ARG A 482 0.51 7.30 -14.03
N ALA A 483 -0.57 6.82 -13.39
CA ALA A 483 -1.46 5.81 -13.97
C ALA A 483 -2.11 6.31 -15.26
N ALA A 484 -2.51 7.59 -15.30
CA ALA A 484 -3.05 8.22 -16.49
C ALA A 484 -2.03 8.30 -17.64
N ILE A 485 -0.76 8.64 -17.35
CA ILE A 485 0.32 8.66 -18.35
C ILE A 485 0.53 7.26 -18.95
N ILE A 486 0.59 6.21 -18.11
CA ILE A 486 0.75 4.83 -18.57
C ILE A 486 -0.45 4.41 -19.44
N ARG A 487 -1.66 4.71 -19.00
CA ARG A 487 -2.88 4.44 -19.78
C ARG A 487 -2.86 5.17 -21.13
N ASP A 488 -2.48 6.44 -21.15
CA ASP A 488 -2.42 7.26 -22.35
C ASP A 488 -1.40 6.70 -23.37
N MET A 489 -0.26 6.18 -22.91
CA MET A 489 0.73 5.50 -23.75
C MET A 489 0.14 4.22 -24.37
N ARG A 490 -0.56 3.41 -23.58
CA ARG A 490 -1.23 2.18 -24.05
C ARG A 490 -2.41 2.44 -24.98
N LEU A 491 -3.06 3.61 -24.86
CA LEU A 491 -4.12 4.08 -25.74
C LEU A 491 -3.59 4.81 -26.99
N ASP A 492 -2.29 4.73 -27.26
CA ASP A 492 -1.64 5.32 -28.44
C ASP A 492 -1.70 6.86 -28.53
N LYS A 493 -1.82 7.56 -27.39
CA LYS A 493 -1.79 9.03 -27.40
C LYS A 493 -0.40 9.60 -27.58
N PHE A 494 0.64 8.87 -27.20
CA PHE A 494 2.05 9.21 -27.41
C PHE A 494 2.91 7.94 -27.53
N ASP A 495 4.17 8.09 -28.01
CA ASP A 495 5.03 6.96 -28.38
C ASP A 495 6.23 6.80 -27.47
N VAL A 496 6.76 7.91 -26.96
CA VAL A 496 8.01 7.93 -26.20
C VAL A 496 7.75 8.39 -24.77
N LEU A 497 8.23 7.61 -23.81
CA LEU A 497 8.24 7.97 -22.39
C LEU A 497 9.68 8.18 -21.94
N VAL A 498 10.00 9.40 -21.50
CA VAL A 498 11.31 9.78 -20.96
C VAL A 498 11.24 9.88 -19.45
N GLY A 499 12.26 9.40 -18.76
CA GLY A 499 12.34 9.57 -17.29
C GLY A 499 13.66 9.16 -16.69
N ILE A 500 13.85 9.47 -15.41
CA ILE A 500 15.11 9.21 -14.70
C ILE A 500 15.13 7.79 -14.15
N ASN A 501 14.13 7.45 -13.39
CA ASN A 501 14.01 6.17 -12.68
C ASN A 501 12.62 5.59 -12.95
N LEU A 502 12.40 5.24 -14.21
CA LEU A 502 11.13 4.66 -14.66
C LEU A 502 10.87 3.25 -14.10
N LEU A 503 11.83 2.75 -13.30
CA LEU A 503 11.89 1.36 -12.87
C LEU A 503 11.24 1.09 -11.52
N ARG A 504 11.13 2.11 -10.68
CA ARG A 504 10.81 1.88 -9.28
C ARG A 504 9.43 1.30 -9.05
N GLU A 505 8.48 1.41 -10.02
CA GLU A 505 7.11 1.04 -9.67
C GLU A 505 6.28 0.63 -10.89
N GLY A 506 6.05 -0.67 -11.04
CA GLY A 506 4.87 -1.21 -11.71
C GLY A 506 4.59 -0.80 -13.17
N LEU A 507 5.57 -0.34 -13.92
CA LEU A 507 5.39 -0.09 -15.37
C LEU A 507 5.21 -1.43 -16.09
N ASP A 508 3.97 -1.87 -16.21
CA ASP A 508 3.59 -3.03 -17.01
C ASP A 508 3.03 -2.57 -18.36
N ILE A 509 3.93 -2.29 -19.30
CA ILE A 509 3.59 -1.84 -20.66
C ILE A 509 4.14 -2.86 -21.66
N PRO A 510 3.36 -3.89 -22.03
CA PRO A 510 3.82 -4.92 -22.96
C PRO A 510 4.06 -4.39 -24.38
N GLU A 511 3.61 -3.19 -24.69
CA GLU A 511 3.77 -2.52 -25.98
C GLU A 511 5.17 -1.91 -26.18
N ILE A 512 6.05 -1.91 -25.15
CA ILE A 512 7.43 -1.38 -25.27
C ILE A 512 8.28 -2.35 -26.08
N THR A 513 8.89 -1.85 -27.16
CA THR A 513 9.81 -2.58 -28.03
C THR A 513 11.25 -2.08 -27.88
N LEU A 514 11.45 -0.77 -27.67
CA LEU A 514 12.79 -0.20 -27.49
C LEU A 514 12.93 0.39 -26.08
N VAL A 515 14.01 0.01 -25.40
CA VAL A 515 14.49 0.68 -24.20
C VAL A 515 15.84 1.29 -24.48
N ALA A 516 15.96 2.61 -24.42
CA ALA A 516 17.20 3.34 -24.59
C ALA A 516 17.75 3.84 -23.24
N ILE A 517 19.00 3.51 -22.94
CA ILE A 517 19.68 3.89 -21.70
C ILE A 517 20.79 4.85 -22.06
N LEU A 518 20.59 6.15 -21.77
CA LEU A 518 21.62 7.17 -22.02
C LEU A 518 22.67 7.14 -20.91
N ASP A 519 23.94 7.41 -21.29
CA ASP A 519 25.06 7.45 -20.36
C ASP A 519 25.10 6.23 -19.44
N ALA A 520 25.05 5.03 -20.02
CA ALA A 520 24.99 3.78 -19.28
C ALA A 520 26.29 3.47 -18.52
N ASP A 521 27.42 4.07 -18.92
CA ASP A 521 28.73 3.95 -18.28
C ASP A 521 28.94 4.88 -17.07
N LYS A 522 27.99 5.73 -16.73
CA LYS A 522 28.08 6.57 -15.53
C LYS A 522 27.64 5.78 -14.32
N GLU A 523 28.58 5.01 -13.75
CA GLU A 523 28.30 4.18 -12.58
C GLU A 523 27.66 4.95 -11.42
N GLY A 524 26.70 4.30 -10.74
CA GLY A 524 25.95 4.85 -9.63
C GLY A 524 24.65 4.08 -9.43
N PHE A 525 23.83 4.52 -8.49
CA PHE A 525 22.60 3.85 -8.13
C PHE A 525 21.65 3.59 -9.30
N LEU A 526 21.57 4.52 -10.28
CA LEU A 526 20.71 4.41 -11.46
C LEU A 526 21.29 3.53 -12.58
N ARG A 527 22.55 3.14 -12.49
CA ARG A 527 23.29 2.33 -13.47
C ARG A 527 23.99 1.13 -12.82
N SER A 528 23.53 0.75 -11.61
CA SER A 528 23.93 -0.51 -10.98
C SER A 528 23.39 -1.70 -11.78
N GLU A 529 24.01 -2.87 -11.64
CA GLU A 529 23.57 -4.13 -12.24
C GLU A 529 22.07 -4.36 -12.05
N THR A 530 21.58 -4.25 -10.81
CA THR A 530 20.14 -4.40 -10.48
C THR A 530 19.27 -3.44 -11.27
N SER A 531 19.66 -2.16 -11.33
CA SER A 531 18.93 -1.13 -12.06
C SER A 531 18.89 -1.39 -13.56
N LEU A 532 20.03 -1.78 -14.14
CA LEU A 532 20.15 -2.11 -15.55
C LEU A 532 19.31 -3.35 -15.92
N ILE A 533 19.41 -4.46 -15.17
CA ILE A 533 18.61 -5.67 -15.40
C ILE A 533 17.11 -5.36 -15.36
N GLN A 534 16.66 -4.55 -14.42
CA GLN A 534 15.25 -4.16 -14.34
C GLN A 534 14.80 -3.29 -15.51
N THR A 535 15.68 -2.38 -15.98
CA THR A 535 15.42 -1.53 -17.16
C THR A 535 15.31 -2.39 -18.41
N VAL A 536 16.28 -3.24 -18.64
CA VAL A 536 16.31 -4.20 -19.75
C VAL A 536 15.06 -5.08 -19.75
N GLY A 537 14.66 -5.57 -18.58
CA GLY A 537 13.47 -6.41 -18.40
C GLY A 537 12.14 -5.75 -18.83
N ARG A 538 12.08 -4.42 -19.02
CA ARG A 538 10.89 -3.75 -19.53
C ARG A 538 10.60 -4.07 -21.01
N ALA A 539 11.62 -4.33 -21.82
CA ALA A 539 11.46 -4.78 -23.20
C ALA A 539 11.19 -6.30 -23.32
N ALA A 540 11.35 -7.08 -22.27
CA ALA A 540 11.23 -8.54 -22.28
C ALA A 540 9.77 -9.07 -22.41
N ARG A 541 8.78 -8.19 -22.52
CA ARG A 541 7.34 -8.54 -22.70
C ARG A 541 6.87 -8.48 -24.14
N ASN A 542 7.74 -8.05 -25.03
CA ASN A 542 7.50 -7.97 -26.45
C ASN A 542 8.47 -8.87 -27.21
N ALA A 543 7.96 -9.58 -28.20
CA ALA A 543 8.77 -10.49 -29.03
C ALA A 543 9.83 -9.73 -29.87
N GLU A 544 9.58 -8.45 -30.17
CA GLU A 544 10.50 -7.57 -30.90
C GLU A 544 11.30 -6.64 -29.96
N GLY A 545 11.29 -6.95 -28.64
CA GLY A 545 11.97 -6.15 -27.63
C GLY A 545 13.48 -6.12 -27.80
N HIS A 546 14.07 -4.92 -27.77
CA HIS A 546 15.53 -4.72 -27.81
C HIS A 546 15.95 -3.51 -26.96
N VAL A 547 17.22 -3.46 -26.61
CA VAL A 547 17.78 -2.43 -25.70
C VAL A 547 19.02 -1.80 -26.34
N ILE A 548 19.14 -0.49 -26.27
CA ILE A 548 20.34 0.25 -26.66
C ILE A 548 20.91 0.92 -25.40
N MET A 549 22.16 0.60 -25.08
CA MET A 549 22.96 1.26 -24.05
C MET A 549 23.97 2.19 -24.71
N TYR A 550 23.86 3.49 -24.43
CA TYR A 550 24.86 4.46 -24.88
C TYR A 550 25.97 4.58 -23.84
N ALA A 551 27.17 4.17 -24.22
CA ALA A 551 28.32 4.12 -23.34
C ALA A 551 29.63 4.22 -24.14
N ASP A 552 30.65 4.90 -23.61
CA ASP A 552 31.99 4.97 -24.19
C ASP A 552 32.93 3.93 -23.57
N THR A 553 32.61 3.47 -22.36
CA THR A 553 33.36 2.44 -21.63
C THR A 553 32.42 1.37 -21.11
N MET A 554 32.87 0.10 -21.16
CA MET A 554 32.16 -1.01 -20.56
C MET A 554 32.45 -1.02 -19.06
N THR A 555 31.39 -0.90 -18.23
CA THR A 555 31.51 -1.00 -16.76
C THR A 555 31.20 -2.41 -16.29
N ASP A 556 31.66 -2.76 -15.06
CA ASP A 556 31.38 -4.07 -14.46
C ASP A 556 29.86 -4.34 -14.34
N SER A 557 29.07 -3.30 -14.02
CA SER A 557 27.62 -3.42 -13.95
C SER A 557 26.98 -3.70 -15.31
N MET A 558 27.48 -3.09 -16.39
CA MET A 558 27.02 -3.36 -17.74
C MET A 558 27.39 -4.78 -18.17
N GLU A 559 28.67 -5.20 -17.97
CA GLU A 559 29.16 -6.52 -18.35
C GLU A 559 28.36 -7.63 -17.68
N ARG A 560 28.12 -7.53 -16.36
CA ARG A 560 27.27 -8.48 -15.62
C ARG A 560 25.83 -8.50 -16.14
N THR A 561 25.25 -7.33 -16.41
CA THR A 561 23.89 -7.23 -16.96
C THR A 561 23.77 -7.91 -18.31
N ILE A 562 24.69 -7.63 -19.23
CA ILE A 562 24.70 -8.23 -20.58
C ILE A 562 24.89 -9.74 -20.49
N SER A 563 25.89 -10.19 -19.73
CA SER A 563 26.18 -11.62 -19.55
C SER A 563 24.99 -12.40 -18.97
N GLU A 564 24.31 -11.85 -17.96
CA GLU A 564 23.15 -12.49 -17.35
C GLU A 564 21.93 -12.47 -18.29
N THR A 565 21.71 -11.39 -19.03
CA THR A 565 20.63 -11.30 -20.02
C THR A 565 20.85 -12.32 -21.16
N ASP A 566 22.07 -12.45 -21.64
CA ASP A 566 22.44 -13.44 -22.66
C ASP A 566 22.30 -14.88 -22.15
N ARG A 567 22.67 -15.16 -20.90
CA ARG A 567 22.46 -16.47 -20.26
C ARG A 567 20.97 -16.83 -20.24
N ARG A 568 20.14 -15.92 -19.75
CA ARG A 568 18.68 -16.11 -19.69
C ARG A 568 18.06 -16.30 -21.08
N ARG A 569 18.49 -15.51 -22.05
CA ARG A 569 18.04 -15.59 -23.44
C ARG A 569 18.38 -16.95 -24.05
N LYS A 570 19.58 -17.46 -23.84
CA LYS A 570 20.03 -18.81 -24.36
C LYS A 570 19.17 -19.92 -23.74
N LEU A 571 18.98 -19.93 -22.42
CA LEU A 571 18.16 -20.92 -21.74
C LEU A 571 16.72 -20.92 -22.26
N GLN A 572 16.12 -19.76 -22.45
CA GLN A 572 14.76 -19.66 -23.00
C GLN A 572 14.70 -20.13 -24.46
N MET A 573 15.71 -19.82 -25.28
CA MET A 573 15.77 -20.30 -26.67
C MET A 573 15.86 -21.81 -26.77
N GLU A 574 16.71 -22.44 -25.93
CA GLU A 574 16.86 -23.90 -25.87
C GLU A 574 15.52 -24.54 -25.44
N TYR A 575 14.90 -24.03 -24.40
CA TYR A 575 13.58 -24.49 -23.94
C TYR A 575 12.51 -24.37 -25.03
N ASN A 576 12.44 -23.22 -25.69
CA ASN A 576 11.48 -23.01 -26.78
C ASN A 576 11.67 -24.00 -27.92
N LYS A 577 12.92 -24.27 -28.29
CA LYS A 577 13.28 -25.23 -29.36
C LYS A 577 12.89 -26.64 -28.97
N GLU A 578 13.16 -27.06 -27.75
CA GLU A 578 12.84 -28.39 -27.23
C GLU A 578 11.32 -28.64 -27.18
N HIS A 579 10.54 -27.62 -26.77
CA HIS A 579 9.09 -27.73 -26.60
C HIS A 579 8.28 -27.20 -27.78
N GLY A 580 8.92 -26.75 -28.87
CA GLY A 580 8.22 -26.23 -30.04
C GLY A 580 7.42 -24.96 -29.80
N ILE A 581 7.86 -24.10 -28.84
CA ILE A 581 7.17 -22.89 -28.44
C ILE A 581 7.59 -21.72 -29.35
N THR A 582 6.63 -21.03 -29.93
CA THR A 582 6.88 -19.77 -30.64
C THR A 582 6.60 -18.60 -29.70
N PRO A 583 7.57 -17.67 -29.49
CA PRO A 583 7.37 -16.50 -28.65
C PRO A 583 6.15 -15.68 -29.09
N THR A 584 5.28 -15.35 -28.13
CA THR A 584 4.09 -14.53 -28.41
C THR A 584 4.03 -13.34 -27.46
N THR A 585 3.85 -12.13 -28.02
CA THR A 585 3.70 -10.90 -27.23
C THR A 585 2.46 -10.98 -26.34
N ILE A 586 2.61 -10.60 -25.06
CA ILE A 586 1.51 -10.60 -24.09
C ILE A 586 0.53 -9.49 -24.46
N LYS A 587 -0.75 -9.84 -24.69
CA LYS A 587 -1.83 -8.87 -24.87
C LYS A 587 -2.64 -8.78 -23.57
N LYS A 588 -2.43 -7.72 -22.79
CA LYS A 588 -3.26 -7.44 -21.60
C LYS A 588 -4.36 -6.44 -21.95
N ALA A 589 -5.60 -6.73 -21.57
CA ALA A 589 -6.70 -5.75 -21.73
C ALA A 589 -6.42 -4.50 -20.87
N VAL A 590 -6.64 -3.32 -21.45
CA VAL A 590 -6.47 -2.03 -20.73
C VAL A 590 -7.45 -1.87 -19.56
N ARG A 591 -8.52 -2.69 -19.52
CA ARG A 591 -9.62 -2.63 -18.53
C ARG A 591 -9.22 -2.99 -17.10
N GLY A 592 -8.19 -3.81 -16.85
CA GLY A 592 -7.80 -4.24 -15.50
C GLY A 592 -7.25 -3.09 -14.64
N LEU A 593 -6.49 -2.16 -15.23
CA LEU A 593 -6.01 -0.96 -14.54
C LEU A 593 -7.11 0.07 -14.26
N ILE A 594 -8.14 0.10 -15.11
CA ILE A 594 -9.31 0.99 -14.98
C ILE A 594 -10.23 0.53 -13.83
N ALA A 595 -10.36 -0.75 -13.55
CA ALA A 595 -11.20 -1.24 -12.44
C ALA A 595 -10.58 -0.92 -11.07
N ILE A 596 -9.25 -1.02 -10.96
CA ILE A 596 -8.53 -0.68 -9.72
C ILE A 596 -8.47 0.86 -9.54
N SER A 597 -8.22 1.63 -10.62
CA SER A 597 -8.27 3.08 -10.53
C SER A 597 -9.71 3.61 -10.43
N LYS A 598 -10.72 2.92 -10.96
CA LYS A 598 -12.13 3.29 -10.72
C LYS A 598 -12.59 2.96 -9.32
N ALA A 599 -12.14 1.88 -8.71
CA ALA A 599 -12.42 1.63 -7.29
C ALA A 599 -11.75 2.69 -6.38
N LEU A 600 -10.62 3.27 -6.83
CA LEU A 600 -9.96 4.41 -6.19
C LEU A 600 -10.58 5.76 -6.65
N ASP A 601 -10.99 5.91 -7.91
CA ASP A 601 -11.62 7.11 -8.50
C ASP A 601 -13.12 7.23 -8.14
N ASP A 602 -13.85 6.14 -7.96
CA ASP A 602 -15.26 6.17 -7.53
C ASP A 602 -15.37 6.51 -6.03
N SER A 603 -14.29 6.37 -5.27
CA SER A 603 -14.19 6.97 -3.93
C SER A 603 -13.94 8.49 -3.98
N GLU A 604 -13.31 9.03 -5.06
CA GLU A 604 -13.14 10.48 -5.28
C GLU A 604 -14.34 11.14 -5.99
N LYS A 605 -15.13 10.37 -6.75
CA LYS A 605 -16.46 10.76 -7.20
C LYS A 605 -17.52 10.35 -6.18
N GLY A 606 -17.22 10.63 -4.92
CA GLY A 606 -18.29 10.82 -3.94
C GLY A 606 -19.26 11.78 -4.57
N VAL A 607 -20.50 11.29 -4.78
CA VAL A 607 -21.72 12.03 -5.04
C VAL A 607 -21.41 13.53 -5.12
N GLU A 608 -21.60 14.17 -6.28
CA GLU A 608 -21.69 15.63 -6.31
C GLU A 608 -22.67 15.99 -5.18
N LYS A 609 -22.12 16.28 -4.02
CA LYS A 609 -22.94 16.77 -2.90
C LYS A 609 -23.58 18.01 -3.45
N ASP A 610 -24.88 17.99 -3.51
CA ASP A 610 -25.66 19.15 -3.91
C ASP A 610 -25.15 20.33 -3.08
N ILE A 611 -24.82 21.43 -3.70
CA ILE A 611 -24.18 22.60 -3.04
C ILE A 611 -24.95 22.99 -1.77
N GLU A 612 -26.26 22.75 -1.76
CA GLU A 612 -27.16 22.97 -0.62
C GLU A 612 -26.89 22.02 0.58
N SER A 613 -26.21 20.90 0.39
CA SER A 613 -25.88 19.92 1.44
C SER A 613 -24.46 20.06 1.98
N MET A 614 -23.66 20.99 1.46
CA MET A 614 -22.26 21.20 1.88
C MET A 614 -22.18 22.11 3.12
N SER A 615 -21.30 21.79 4.06
CA SER A 615 -20.98 22.68 5.16
C SER A 615 -20.15 23.88 4.69
N PHE A 616 -20.22 24.99 5.43
CA PHE A 616 -19.49 26.24 5.16
C PHE A 616 -17.99 26.00 4.90
N LYS A 617 -17.35 25.14 5.70
CA LYS A 617 -15.93 24.78 5.55
C LYS A 617 -15.63 23.98 4.27
N GLU A 618 -16.54 23.09 3.87
CA GLU A 618 -16.40 22.32 2.62
C GLU A 618 -16.50 23.22 1.39
N ILE A 619 -17.44 24.17 1.40
CA ILE A 619 -17.59 25.16 0.31
C ILE A 619 -16.34 26.05 0.21
N GLU A 620 -15.80 26.54 1.34
CA GLU A 620 -14.57 27.35 1.32
C GLU A 620 -13.36 26.57 0.81
N LYS A 621 -13.22 25.29 1.21
CA LYS A 621 -12.15 24.41 0.72
C LYS A 621 -12.25 24.23 -0.79
N LEU A 622 -13.43 23.93 -1.28
CA LEU A 622 -13.69 23.73 -2.72
C LEU A 622 -13.42 25.00 -3.54
N ILE A 623 -13.79 26.18 -3.02
CA ILE A 623 -13.47 27.48 -3.67
C ILE A 623 -11.95 27.69 -3.77
N ARG A 624 -11.17 27.32 -2.75
CA ARG A 624 -9.71 27.44 -2.77
C ARG A 624 -9.09 26.52 -3.82
N GLU A 625 -9.54 25.28 -3.89
CA GLU A 625 -9.08 24.29 -4.86
C GLU A 625 -9.41 24.70 -6.30
N LEU A 626 -10.66 25.09 -6.56
CA LEU A 626 -11.08 25.57 -7.88
C LEU A 626 -10.36 26.86 -8.28
N SER A 627 -10.06 27.76 -7.33
CA SER A 627 -9.27 28.97 -7.59
C SER A 627 -7.84 28.64 -7.97
N LYS A 628 -7.24 27.60 -7.39
CA LYS A 628 -5.90 27.13 -7.74
C LYS A 628 -5.90 26.51 -9.15
N LYS A 629 -6.89 25.66 -9.46
CA LYS A 629 -7.08 25.05 -10.79
C LYS A 629 -7.33 26.10 -11.86
N MET A 630 -8.17 27.08 -11.58
CA MET A 630 -8.45 28.18 -12.50
C MET A 630 -7.18 28.96 -12.89
N ARG A 631 -6.32 29.24 -11.91
CA ARG A 631 -5.03 29.95 -12.16
C ARG A 631 -4.06 29.07 -12.97
N ALA A 632 -4.02 27.78 -12.71
CA ALA A 632 -3.21 26.82 -13.48
C ALA A 632 -3.67 26.76 -14.94
N TYR A 633 -4.96 26.57 -15.18
CA TYR A 633 -5.52 26.58 -16.55
C TYR A 633 -5.30 27.92 -17.27
N ALA A 634 -5.43 29.04 -16.57
CA ALA A 634 -5.14 30.34 -17.15
C ALA A 634 -3.65 30.52 -17.51
N ALA A 635 -2.72 29.98 -16.71
CA ALA A 635 -1.30 29.99 -17.01
C ALA A 635 -0.93 29.12 -18.20
N GLU A 636 -1.68 28.03 -18.43
CA GLU A 636 -1.56 27.12 -19.58
C GLU A 636 -2.31 27.61 -20.83
N LEU A 637 -2.89 28.83 -20.77
CA LEU A 637 -3.72 29.41 -21.84
C LEU A 637 -4.99 28.57 -22.19
N ASN A 638 -5.40 27.68 -21.27
CA ASN A 638 -6.64 26.92 -21.40
C ASN A 638 -7.80 27.72 -20.79
N PHE A 639 -8.26 28.74 -21.54
CA PHE A 639 -9.26 29.69 -21.05
C PHE A 639 -10.66 29.07 -20.90
N GLU A 640 -10.95 27.99 -21.61
CA GLU A 640 -12.26 27.32 -21.53
C GLU A 640 -12.44 26.63 -20.16
N ASP A 641 -11.45 25.87 -19.70
CA ASP A 641 -11.52 25.20 -18.41
C ASP A 641 -11.28 26.17 -17.24
N ALA A 642 -10.50 27.24 -17.46
CA ALA A 642 -10.41 28.34 -16.51
C ALA A 642 -11.76 29.05 -16.30
N ALA A 643 -12.55 29.25 -17.37
CA ALA A 643 -13.89 29.84 -17.31
C ALA A 643 -14.88 28.93 -16.55
N LYS A 644 -14.86 27.61 -16.79
CA LYS A 644 -15.68 26.63 -16.04
C LYS A 644 -15.39 26.69 -14.55
N CYS A 645 -14.10 26.74 -14.18
CA CYS A 645 -13.72 26.87 -12.76
C CYS A 645 -14.20 28.18 -12.16
N ARG A 646 -14.10 29.30 -12.89
CA ARG A 646 -14.56 30.61 -12.44
C ARG A 646 -16.07 30.60 -12.18
N ASP A 647 -16.84 30.06 -13.11
CA ASP A 647 -18.31 30.02 -13.05
C ASP A 647 -18.78 29.16 -11.87
N LYS A 648 -18.11 28.02 -11.61
CA LYS A 648 -18.36 27.18 -10.45
C LYS A 648 -18.00 27.87 -9.13
N ILE A 649 -16.91 28.64 -9.07
CA ILE A 649 -16.52 29.46 -7.91
C ILE A 649 -17.60 30.53 -7.64
N ALA A 650 -18.16 31.16 -8.66
CA ALA A 650 -19.23 32.15 -8.52
C ALA A 650 -20.49 31.52 -7.90
N GLU A 651 -20.89 30.35 -8.37
CA GLU A 651 -22.02 29.57 -7.87
C GLU A 651 -21.84 29.20 -6.37
N LEU A 652 -20.65 28.70 -6.00
CA LEU A 652 -20.30 28.35 -4.63
C LEU A 652 -20.28 29.58 -3.69
N ARG A 653 -19.81 30.74 -4.16
CA ARG A 653 -19.86 31.99 -3.38
C ARG A 653 -21.27 32.52 -3.20
N GLU A 654 -22.13 32.33 -4.19
CA GLU A 654 -23.54 32.71 -4.05
C GLU A 654 -24.27 31.83 -3.03
N ALA A 655 -23.98 30.51 -2.99
CA ALA A 655 -24.47 29.60 -1.99
C ALA A 655 -23.98 29.98 -0.57
N LEU A 656 -22.71 30.37 -0.44
CA LEU A 656 -22.12 30.86 0.81
C LEU A 656 -22.77 32.13 1.37
N ASN A 657 -23.23 33.01 0.48
CA ASN A 657 -23.91 34.26 0.88
C ASN A 657 -25.40 34.07 1.20
N LYS A 658 -26.00 32.93 0.82
CA LYS A 658 -27.40 32.59 1.07
C LYS A 658 -27.58 31.75 2.34
N SER A 659 -26.51 31.14 2.87
CA SER A 659 -26.48 30.39 4.12
C SER A 659 -25.96 31.26 5.27
#